data_8da8eb22a084cee8391e86853993a57b
#
_entry.id   8da8eb22a084cee8391e86853993a57b
#
_cell.length_a   1.000
_cell.length_b   1.000
_cell.length_c   1.000
_cell.angle_alpha   90.00
_cell.angle_beta   90.00
_cell.angle_gamma   90.00
#
_symmetry.space_group_name_H-M   'P 1'
#
loop_
_entity.id
_entity.type
_entity.pdbx_description
1 polymer ?
#
loop_
_entity_poly.entity_id
_entity_poly.type
_entity_poly.pdbx_seq_one_letter_code
_entity_poly.pdbx_strand_id
1 'polypeptide(L)'
;MASALAVSALSSTLLPAQKQWARDSAAAADSAVKLHGITVTATRAAASILTTPLAVTKISNTQLQTYNGFGLDEALSRVPGVIARSRFGTSDVQLMIRGFGARGAGDRSNSGTSRGVRVLIDGLPETEPDGRTALDQVDLSTAEAVEVVRSNASSAWGNASGGIVNVLTAPLGATAPVVEFSPIVGGFGLNRFVAKASMPLQGGTAWVNFSNTTFDGWRAHSSARRALVNAGVVGRMGDATRVGIYFTGTNNLIHMPGPLTQAQVDADPRQANTAYRARDERRYNRSGRLGVTAEHLINATTSISSMVYVNPKYLQRSERNTYRDFTRYHFGGNLIARNDLTTGSVHSRIMVGVDEAYQDGAILFYTLSATQGRGTTLTDNKGEGAQNFGVFAQDELTIRNRLVLLLGARYDRLSYNYRSFLAAPPVRSDSKDFSRVSPKLGASWLLNETHSIYVNVGGGIEIPAGNETDPTPGSPPALLNPLLNPILSTTYEMGFKGAPAAVGSSALTLNYDVALYNIEIKNEIVPYNGGRYYLTAAKARRQGAEIGLGATTTAGVFANAAITMSKNRYLNYVVDSAVIFPTDPTKAGKRADYSNNEVVGVPGAVANFEVGTSIPGFRALRVRGGIEHYGQYFADDANTVSVPAYTLLNVTAELRNPIVRANGWGVRGFVSVRNVADKLFIGSAFLNPDFVGAAPAAFEPGLPRTVTVSVSLGRLR
;
A
#
# COMPACT_ATOMS: atom_id res chain seq x y z
N MET A 1 -45.80 -31.77 -9.08
CA MET A 1 -45.80 -32.45 -7.75
C MET A 1 -44.96 -31.62 -6.84
N ALA A 2 -45.65 -30.93 -5.95
CA ALA A 2 -45.09 -30.03 -4.96
C ALA A 2 -44.77 -30.82 -3.69
N SER A 3 -43.58 -30.63 -3.13
CA SER A 3 -43.30 -31.08 -1.76
C SER A 3 -42.87 -29.88 -0.94
N ALA A 4 -43.76 -29.40 -0.12
CA ALA A 4 -43.54 -28.40 0.89
C ALA A 4 -42.77 -29.01 2.07
N LEU A 5 -41.63 -28.43 2.45
CA LEU A 5 -40.94 -28.71 3.70
C LEU A 5 -41.44 -27.71 4.76
N ALA A 6 -42.14 -28.22 5.72
CA ALA A 6 -42.59 -27.49 6.90
C ALA A 6 -41.40 -27.23 7.83
N VAL A 7 -41.09 -25.97 8.10
CA VAL A 7 -40.18 -25.55 9.16
C VAL A 7 -41.00 -25.39 10.44
N SER A 8 -40.83 -26.33 11.35
CA SER A 8 -41.41 -26.28 12.69
C SER A 8 -40.70 -25.22 13.53
N ALA A 9 -41.43 -24.25 14.03
CA ALA A 9 -40.96 -23.25 14.98
C ALA A 9 -40.65 -23.94 16.33
N LEU A 10 -39.35 -24.01 16.64
CA LEU A 10 -38.86 -24.26 17.99
C LEU A 10 -38.67 -22.91 18.69
N SER A 11 -39.56 -22.55 19.55
CA SER A 11 -39.41 -21.47 20.53
C SER A 11 -38.32 -21.89 21.53
N SER A 12 -37.10 -21.46 21.33
CA SER A 12 -35.99 -21.63 22.28
C SER A 12 -35.95 -20.44 23.24
N THR A 13 -36.06 -20.71 24.50
CA THR A 13 -35.73 -19.80 25.60
C THR A 13 -34.27 -19.35 25.44
N LEU A 14 -34.07 -18.06 25.30
CA LEU A 14 -32.74 -17.42 25.17
C LEU A 14 -31.92 -17.70 26.43
N LEU A 15 -30.88 -18.50 26.29
CA LEU A 15 -29.87 -18.76 27.31
C LEU A 15 -29.06 -17.48 27.64
N PRO A 16 -28.65 -17.29 28.91
CA PRO A 16 -27.99 -16.07 29.37
C PRO A 16 -26.66 -15.78 28.62
N ALA A 17 -26.02 -16.74 27.96
CA ALA A 17 -24.82 -16.59 27.16
C ALA A 17 -25.01 -15.67 25.93
N GLN A 18 -26.22 -15.61 25.31
CA GLN A 18 -26.50 -14.71 24.19
C GLN A 18 -26.53 -13.22 24.59
N LYS A 19 -26.99 -12.93 25.79
CA LYS A 19 -26.97 -11.58 26.36
C LYS A 19 -25.56 -11.17 26.78
N GLN A 20 -24.73 -12.11 27.11
CA GLN A 20 -23.36 -11.87 27.53
C GLN A 20 -22.45 -11.58 26.33
N TRP A 21 -22.58 -12.28 25.23
CA TRP A 21 -21.76 -12.04 24.04
C TRP A 21 -22.16 -10.77 23.25
N ALA A 22 -23.43 -10.44 23.17
CA ALA A 22 -23.87 -9.13 22.67
C ALA A 22 -23.46 -7.98 23.61
N ARG A 23 -23.30 -8.27 24.91
CA ARG A 23 -22.69 -7.37 25.89
C ARG A 23 -21.16 -7.40 25.81
N ASP A 24 -20.50 -8.51 25.51
CA ASP A 24 -19.05 -8.65 25.56
C ASP A 24 -18.41 -8.31 24.22
N SER A 25 -19.07 -8.47 23.07
CA SER A 25 -18.66 -7.80 21.82
C SER A 25 -19.02 -6.30 21.80
N ALA A 26 -20.10 -5.91 22.45
CA ALA A 26 -20.40 -4.52 22.79
C ALA A 26 -19.58 -4.06 24.01
N ALA A 27 -19.23 -4.92 24.98
CA ALA A 27 -18.45 -4.62 26.16
C ALA A 27 -16.95 -4.91 25.99
N ALA A 28 -16.50 -5.67 25.00
CA ALA A 28 -15.13 -5.56 24.49
C ALA A 28 -14.99 -4.33 23.59
N ALA A 29 -16.04 -3.83 22.97
CA ALA A 29 -16.16 -2.46 22.46
C ALA A 29 -16.47 -1.43 23.57
N ASP A 30 -17.01 -1.80 24.72
CA ASP A 30 -17.47 -0.92 25.80
C ASP A 30 -16.65 -1.03 27.10
N SER A 31 -15.83 -2.08 27.27
CA SER A 31 -14.83 -2.19 28.36
C SER A 31 -13.40 -1.84 27.93
N ALA A 32 -13.08 -1.80 26.63
CA ALA A 32 -12.14 -0.81 26.18
C ALA A 32 -12.78 0.54 26.55
N VAL A 33 -12.44 1.09 27.71
CA VAL A 33 -12.79 2.44 28.17
C VAL A 33 -13.42 3.22 27.02
N LYS A 34 -14.52 3.96 27.21
CA LYS A 34 -15.14 4.84 26.20
C LYS A 34 -14.16 5.89 25.68
N LEU A 35 -13.00 5.43 25.24
CA LEU A 35 -12.07 6.13 24.42
C LEU A 35 -12.74 6.20 23.06
N HIS A 36 -13.14 7.39 22.66
CA HIS A 36 -13.60 7.69 21.30
C HIS A 36 -12.47 7.40 20.31
N GLY A 37 -12.00 6.14 20.29
CA GLY A 37 -10.80 5.71 19.61
C GLY A 37 -11.18 5.05 18.27
N ILE A 38 -10.59 5.57 17.20
CA ILE A 38 -10.61 4.93 15.90
C ILE A 38 -9.92 3.56 16.04
N THR A 39 -10.64 2.48 15.73
CA THR A 39 -10.12 1.11 15.76
C THR A 39 -9.50 0.75 14.43
N VAL A 40 -8.38 0.05 14.46
CA VAL A 40 -7.67 -0.49 13.29
C VAL A 40 -7.49 -2.00 13.40
N THR A 41 -7.45 -2.67 12.28
CA THR A 41 -7.31 -4.13 12.17
C THR A 41 -6.00 -4.58 11.52
N ALA A 42 -5.25 -3.64 10.94
CA ALA A 42 -3.95 -3.92 10.31
C ALA A 42 -2.88 -4.48 11.28
N THR A 43 -3.15 -4.47 12.58
CA THR A 43 -2.31 -5.07 13.65
C THR A 43 -2.63 -6.54 13.94
N ARG A 44 -3.39 -7.21 13.09
CA ARG A 44 -3.95 -8.59 13.23
C ARG A 44 -5.01 -8.76 14.32
N ALA A 45 -5.26 -7.75 15.11
CA ALA A 45 -6.35 -7.67 16.07
C ALA A 45 -6.94 -6.27 16.04
N ALA A 46 -8.21 -6.15 16.41
CA ALA A 46 -8.82 -4.84 16.60
C ALA A 46 -8.12 -4.12 17.77
N ALA A 47 -7.54 -2.97 17.49
CA ALA A 47 -6.81 -2.17 18.48
C ALA A 47 -7.17 -0.68 18.34
N SER A 48 -7.19 0.04 19.46
CA SER A 48 -7.34 1.50 19.44
C SER A 48 -6.06 2.16 18.94
N ILE A 49 -6.17 3.11 18.01
CA ILE A 49 -5.03 3.90 17.56
C ILE A 49 -4.31 4.56 18.72
N LEU A 50 -5.06 5.04 19.72
CA LEU A 50 -4.50 5.78 20.86
C LEU A 50 -3.62 4.90 21.76
N THR A 51 -4.02 3.64 22.00
CA THR A 51 -3.30 2.73 22.88
C THR A 51 -2.18 1.94 22.20
N THR A 52 -2.26 1.77 20.87
CA THR A 52 -1.27 1.00 20.11
C THR A 52 0.08 1.72 20.08
N PRO A 53 1.21 1.08 20.44
CA PRO A 53 2.54 1.72 20.42
C PRO A 53 3.14 1.75 18.99
N LEU A 54 2.35 2.17 18.00
CA LEU A 54 2.70 2.27 16.57
C LEU A 54 2.10 3.53 15.98
N ALA A 55 2.77 4.15 15.00
CA ALA A 55 2.18 5.21 14.19
C ALA A 55 1.13 4.62 13.24
N VAL A 56 -0.14 4.97 13.41
CA VAL A 56 -1.26 4.42 12.61
C VAL A 56 -2.19 5.55 12.20
N THR A 57 -2.61 5.53 10.93
CA THR A 57 -3.61 6.45 10.38
C THR A 57 -4.74 5.66 9.73
N LYS A 58 -5.97 6.07 9.93
CA LYS A 58 -7.16 5.53 9.25
C LYS A 58 -7.84 6.61 8.43
N ILE A 59 -7.99 6.36 7.14
CA ILE A 59 -8.76 7.21 6.22
C ILE A 59 -10.15 6.61 6.10
N SER A 60 -11.15 7.36 6.46
CA SER A 60 -12.56 6.91 6.48
C SER A 60 -13.22 7.00 5.10
N ASN A 61 -14.36 6.32 4.93
CA ASN A 61 -15.19 6.40 3.73
C ASN A 61 -15.53 7.84 3.35
N THR A 62 -15.94 8.67 4.31
CA THR A 62 -16.27 10.09 4.06
C THR A 62 -15.12 10.92 3.52
N GLN A 63 -13.88 10.55 3.83
CA GLN A 63 -12.69 11.19 3.25
C GLN A 63 -12.41 10.63 1.84
N LEU A 64 -12.61 9.31 1.63
CA LEU A 64 -12.36 8.67 0.33
C LEU A 64 -13.35 9.11 -0.76
N GLN A 65 -14.60 9.44 -0.40
CA GLN A 65 -15.66 9.77 -1.36
C GLN A 65 -15.38 10.96 -2.25
N THR A 66 -14.47 11.86 -1.85
CA THR A 66 -14.15 13.10 -2.57
C THR A 66 -12.80 13.05 -3.26
N TYR A 67 -12.11 11.91 -3.21
CA TYR A 67 -10.84 11.72 -3.91
C TYR A 67 -11.11 11.12 -5.29
N ASN A 68 -10.61 11.79 -6.30
CA ASN A 68 -10.82 11.42 -7.70
C ASN A 68 -9.74 10.51 -8.24
N GLY A 69 -8.72 10.19 -7.44
CA GLY A 69 -7.49 9.55 -7.86
C GLY A 69 -7.70 8.30 -8.72
N PHE A 70 -6.83 8.15 -9.67
CA PHE A 70 -6.72 6.90 -10.43
C PHE A 70 -6.21 5.75 -9.58
N GLY A 71 -5.40 6.07 -8.56
CA GLY A 71 -4.75 5.13 -7.67
C GLY A 71 -4.81 5.57 -6.21
N LEU A 72 -3.79 5.21 -5.47
CA LEU A 72 -3.65 5.47 -4.03
C LEU A 72 -3.11 6.87 -3.70
N ASP A 73 -2.56 7.58 -4.69
CA ASP A 73 -1.79 8.80 -4.49
C ASP A 73 -2.58 9.89 -3.75
N GLU A 74 -3.83 10.11 -4.11
CA GLU A 74 -4.60 11.23 -3.61
C GLU A 74 -4.98 11.09 -2.13
N ALA A 75 -5.27 9.88 -1.68
CA ALA A 75 -5.60 9.62 -0.29
C ALA A 75 -4.33 9.44 0.58
N LEU A 76 -3.36 8.68 0.08
CA LEU A 76 -2.19 8.33 0.86
C LEU A 76 -1.17 9.47 0.98
N SER A 77 -1.14 10.44 0.06
CA SER A 77 -0.34 11.65 0.19
C SER A 77 -0.70 12.50 1.43
N ARG A 78 -1.90 12.28 2.00
CA ARG A 78 -2.38 12.92 3.23
C ARG A 78 -2.02 12.18 4.51
N VAL A 79 -1.23 11.13 4.41
CA VAL A 79 -0.75 10.36 5.55
C VAL A 79 0.71 10.76 5.81
N PRO A 80 1.08 11.28 6.99
CA PRO A 80 2.47 11.58 7.30
C PRO A 80 3.37 10.35 7.12
N GLY A 81 4.60 10.51 6.68
CA GLY A 81 5.54 9.40 6.44
C GLY A 81 5.28 8.57 5.18
N VAL A 82 4.17 8.85 4.47
CA VAL A 82 3.82 8.18 3.23
C VAL A 82 4.07 9.08 2.04
N ILE A 83 4.71 8.54 1.03
CA ILE A 83 4.86 9.15 -0.28
C ILE A 83 4.14 8.27 -1.28
N ALA A 84 3.05 8.78 -1.84
CA ALA A 84 2.31 8.14 -2.90
C ALA A 84 2.23 9.11 -4.08
N ARG A 85 2.81 8.73 -5.22
CA ARG A 85 2.87 9.58 -6.41
C ARG A 85 2.41 8.80 -7.64
N SER A 86 1.44 9.32 -8.35
CA SER A 86 1.06 8.78 -9.66
C SER A 86 2.16 9.07 -10.67
N ARG A 87 2.54 8.08 -11.45
CA ARG A 87 3.33 8.27 -12.64
C ARG A 87 2.43 8.82 -13.74
N PHE A 88 2.80 9.87 -14.35
CA PHE A 88 2.13 10.54 -15.47
C PHE A 88 0.57 10.58 -15.41
N GLY A 89 -0.03 10.57 -14.21
CA GLY A 89 -1.48 10.70 -14.01
C GLY A 89 -2.30 9.41 -14.11
N THR A 90 -1.67 8.23 -14.11
CA THR A 90 -2.35 6.93 -14.17
C THR A 90 -2.49 6.25 -12.80
N SER A 91 -3.12 5.08 -12.78
CA SER A 91 -3.17 4.22 -11.58
C SER A 91 -1.82 3.57 -11.21
N ASP A 92 -0.78 3.80 -12.00
CA ASP A 92 0.58 3.36 -11.70
C ASP A 92 1.20 4.30 -10.66
N VAL A 93 1.16 3.90 -9.40
CA VAL A 93 1.53 4.72 -8.24
C VAL A 93 2.81 4.18 -7.59
N GLN A 94 3.75 5.08 -7.34
CA GLN A 94 4.88 4.82 -6.44
C GLN A 94 4.40 4.95 -5.01
N LEU A 95 4.56 3.89 -4.22
CA LEU A 95 4.21 3.88 -2.80
C LEU A 95 5.46 3.66 -1.95
N MET A 96 5.70 4.58 -1.04
CA MET A 96 6.76 4.50 -0.05
C MET A 96 6.25 4.85 1.34
N ILE A 97 6.77 4.17 2.36
CA ILE A 97 6.62 4.54 3.77
C ILE A 97 8.03 4.66 4.37
N ARG A 98 8.42 5.85 4.83
CA ARG A 98 9.75 6.11 5.41
C ARG A 98 10.92 5.64 4.53
N GLY A 99 10.76 5.80 3.22
CA GLY A 99 11.74 5.38 2.21
C GLY A 99 11.76 3.88 1.88
N PHE A 100 10.97 3.03 2.54
CA PHE A 100 10.69 1.67 2.09
C PHE A 100 9.65 1.68 0.98
N GLY A 101 9.73 0.75 0.04
CA GLY A 101 8.80 0.67 -1.08
C GLY A 101 9.42 1.08 -2.41
N ALA A 102 8.59 1.47 -3.37
CA ALA A 102 8.97 1.85 -4.72
C ALA A 102 9.50 3.29 -4.75
N ARG A 103 10.80 3.50 -4.56
CA ARG A 103 11.43 4.82 -4.47
C ARG A 103 11.44 5.60 -5.79
N GLY A 104 11.47 4.92 -6.92
CA GLY A 104 11.47 5.57 -8.23
C GLY A 104 10.89 4.68 -9.32
N ALA A 105 10.65 5.28 -10.48
CA ALA A 105 10.42 4.53 -11.69
C ALA A 105 11.72 3.88 -12.14
N GLY A 106 11.64 2.71 -12.72
CA GLY A 106 12.72 2.09 -13.46
C GLY A 106 12.19 1.73 -14.84
N ASP A 107 13.07 1.54 -15.76
CA ASP A 107 12.77 1.13 -17.13
C ASP A 107 11.83 -0.09 -17.14
N ARG A 108 11.83 -0.84 -16.06
CA ARG A 108 11.17 -2.13 -15.99
C ARG A 108 10.67 -2.50 -14.60
N SER A 109 11.01 -1.69 -13.63
CA SER A 109 10.27 -1.72 -12.39
C SER A 109 9.01 -0.91 -12.64
N ASN A 110 7.95 -1.58 -12.91
CA ASN A 110 6.66 -1.06 -12.60
C ASN A 110 6.67 -0.62 -11.14
N SER A 111 5.76 0.21 -10.78
CA SER A 111 5.40 0.55 -9.41
C SER A 111 5.13 -0.66 -8.49
N GLY A 112 5.33 -1.88 -8.99
CA GLY A 112 5.05 -3.13 -8.30
C GLY A 112 6.07 -3.60 -7.28
N THR A 113 7.17 -2.88 -7.05
CA THR A 113 8.21 -3.29 -6.11
C THR A 113 8.11 -2.50 -4.82
N SER A 114 6.99 -2.62 -4.12
CA SER A 114 6.81 -1.97 -2.80
C SER A 114 7.47 -2.79 -1.68
N ARG A 115 8.79 -3.05 -1.80
CA ARG A 115 9.54 -3.77 -0.77
C ARG A 115 9.39 -3.14 0.61
N GLY A 116 9.21 -3.97 1.63
CA GLY A 116 9.07 -3.53 3.01
C GLY A 116 7.75 -2.83 3.33
N VAL A 117 6.87 -2.65 2.34
CA VAL A 117 5.50 -2.18 2.54
C VAL A 117 4.54 -3.30 2.17
N ARG A 118 3.84 -3.84 3.17
CA ARG A 118 2.85 -4.88 2.93
C ARG A 118 1.50 -4.27 2.61
N VAL A 119 0.92 -4.69 1.49
CA VAL A 119 -0.41 -4.25 1.08
C VAL A 119 -1.41 -5.39 1.27
N LEU A 120 -2.53 -5.05 1.89
CA LEU A 120 -3.64 -5.96 2.15
C LEU A 120 -4.92 -5.36 1.55
N ILE A 121 -5.85 -6.21 1.14
CA ILE A 121 -7.23 -5.83 0.83
C ILE A 121 -8.14 -6.74 1.65
N ASP A 122 -8.95 -6.15 2.53
CA ASP A 122 -9.79 -6.86 3.51
C ASP A 122 -8.99 -7.85 4.39
N GLY A 123 -7.75 -7.51 4.73
CA GLY A 123 -6.83 -8.34 5.50
C GLY A 123 -6.13 -9.44 4.70
N LEU A 124 -6.50 -9.67 3.45
CA LEU A 124 -5.87 -10.65 2.55
C LEU A 124 -4.64 -10.04 1.86
N PRO A 125 -3.50 -10.75 1.78
CA PRO A 125 -2.29 -10.23 1.15
C PRO A 125 -2.46 -9.92 -0.34
N GLU A 126 -2.11 -8.70 -0.75
CA GLU A 126 -1.87 -8.32 -2.13
C GLU A 126 -0.38 -8.41 -2.47
N THR A 127 0.49 -8.21 -1.47
CA THR A 127 1.92 -8.45 -1.60
C THR A 127 2.19 -9.93 -1.86
N GLU A 128 2.85 -10.21 -2.98
CA GLU A 128 3.17 -11.55 -3.46
C GLU A 128 4.23 -12.23 -2.59
N PRO A 129 4.33 -13.57 -2.58
CA PRO A 129 5.34 -14.29 -1.81
C PRO A 129 6.78 -13.89 -2.13
N ASP A 130 7.05 -13.47 -3.37
CA ASP A 130 8.35 -12.98 -3.81
C ASP A 130 8.59 -11.47 -3.51
N GLY A 131 7.78 -10.87 -2.66
CA GLY A 131 7.91 -9.48 -2.21
C GLY A 131 7.42 -8.43 -3.21
N ARG A 132 6.97 -8.80 -4.39
CA ARG A 132 6.35 -7.86 -5.33
C ARG A 132 4.96 -7.47 -4.86
N THR A 133 4.56 -6.24 -5.18
CA THR A 133 3.19 -5.76 -4.96
C THR A 133 2.74 -4.99 -6.18
N ALA A 134 1.68 -5.45 -6.83
CA ALA A 134 1.02 -4.70 -7.89
C ALA A 134 -0.22 -4.02 -7.33
N LEU A 135 -0.25 -2.68 -7.38
CA LEU A 135 -1.35 -1.89 -6.84
C LEU A 135 -2.57 -1.84 -7.80
N ASP A 136 -2.56 -2.64 -8.84
CA ASP A 136 -3.60 -2.68 -9.87
C ASP A 136 -4.97 -3.12 -9.34
N GLN A 137 -4.99 -3.96 -8.30
CA GLN A 137 -6.22 -4.43 -7.65
C GLN A 137 -6.78 -3.42 -6.63
N VAL A 138 -6.06 -2.34 -6.37
CA VAL A 138 -6.48 -1.33 -5.41
C VAL A 138 -7.21 -0.19 -6.13
N ASP A 139 -8.46 0.03 -5.76
CA ASP A 139 -9.26 1.17 -6.21
C ASP A 139 -9.97 1.81 -5.03
N LEU A 140 -9.55 3.01 -4.66
CA LEU A 140 -10.11 3.73 -3.51
C LEU A 140 -11.57 4.13 -3.70
N SER A 141 -12.06 4.21 -4.94
CA SER A 141 -13.49 4.45 -5.19
C SER A 141 -14.38 3.31 -4.73
N THR A 142 -13.82 2.10 -4.60
CA THR A 142 -14.53 0.92 -4.10
C THR A 142 -14.23 0.63 -2.62
N ALA A 143 -13.36 1.43 -1.99
CA ALA A 143 -12.95 1.25 -0.61
C ALA A 143 -13.94 1.91 0.37
N GLU A 144 -14.05 1.33 1.55
CA GLU A 144 -14.78 1.86 2.71
C GLU A 144 -13.85 2.52 3.72
N ALA A 145 -12.60 2.06 3.80
CA ALA A 145 -11.55 2.70 4.59
C ALA A 145 -10.18 2.26 4.12
N VAL A 146 -9.15 3.03 4.50
CA VAL A 146 -7.75 2.62 4.37
C VAL A 146 -7.07 2.79 5.72
N GLU A 147 -6.41 1.73 6.19
CA GLU A 147 -5.60 1.74 7.39
C GLU A 147 -4.13 1.70 7.00
N VAL A 148 -3.34 2.62 7.55
CA VAL A 148 -1.91 2.72 7.28
C VAL A 148 -1.14 2.61 8.59
N VAL A 149 -0.36 1.56 8.75
CA VAL A 149 0.62 1.40 9.82
C VAL A 149 1.96 1.86 9.26
N ARG A 150 2.52 2.93 9.83
CA ARG A 150 3.79 3.53 9.39
C ARG A 150 5.00 3.08 10.21
N SER A 151 4.76 2.23 11.18
CA SER A 151 5.80 1.62 12.01
C SER A 151 6.20 0.26 11.46
N ASN A 152 7.39 -0.20 11.85
CA ASN A 152 7.81 -1.56 11.54
C ASN A 152 6.80 -2.58 12.07
N ALA A 153 6.23 -3.38 11.18
CA ALA A 153 5.22 -4.40 11.46
C ALA A 153 5.72 -5.83 11.21
N SER A 154 7.04 -6.01 11.04
CA SER A 154 7.62 -7.30 10.64
C SER A 154 7.40 -8.41 11.65
N SER A 155 7.34 -8.14 12.96
CA SER A 155 7.07 -9.13 13.99
C SER A 155 5.67 -9.76 13.87
N ALA A 156 4.72 -9.08 13.26
CA ALA A 156 3.39 -9.61 13.00
C ALA A 156 3.24 -10.13 11.57
N TRP A 157 3.85 -9.48 10.56
CA TRP A 157 3.53 -9.69 9.17
C TRP A 157 4.70 -10.14 8.28
N GLY A 158 5.92 -10.28 8.82
CA GLY A 158 7.11 -10.64 8.06
C GLY A 158 7.65 -9.46 7.26
N ASN A 159 7.71 -9.54 5.94
CA ASN A 159 8.23 -8.51 5.03
C ASN A 159 7.41 -7.21 5.09
N ALA A 160 7.51 -6.45 6.19
CA ALA A 160 6.76 -5.23 6.48
C ALA A 160 7.57 -4.22 7.31
N SER A 161 8.86 -4.04 7.00
CA SER A 161 9.76 -3.14 7.76
C SER A 161 9.33 -1.68 7.69
N GLY A 162 8.77 -1.23 6.56
CA GLY A 162 8.23 0.12 6.37
C GLY A 162 6.82 0.29 6.92
N GLY A 163 6.03 -0.78 6.91
CA GLY A 163 4.65 -0.73 7.39
C GLY A 163 3.64 -1.50 6.54
N ILE A 164 2.37 -1.14 6.75
CA ILE A 164 1.24 -1.82 6.12
C ILE A 164 0.26 -0.79 5.55
N VAL A 165 -0.31 -1.11 4.39
CA VAL A 165 -1.50 -0.45 3.87
C VAL A 165 -2.60 -1.50 3.73
N ASN A 166 -3.68 -1.38 4.50
CA ASN A 166 -4.83 -2.27 4.44
C ASN A 166 -6.04 -1.51 3.89
N VAL A 167 -6.53 -1.91 2.73
CA VAL A 167 -7.69 -1.35 2.06
C VAL A 167 -8.91 -2.19 2.42
N LEU A 168 -9.90 -1.60 3.07
CA LEU A 168 -11.13 -2.27 3.46
C LEU A 168 -12.21 -1.96 2.43
N THR A 169 -12.80 -2.99 1.82
CA THR A 169 -13.90 -2.86 0.85
C THR A 169 -15.24 -3.24 1.43
N ALA A 170 -15.24 -4.00 2.53
CA ALA A 170 -16.42 -4.47 3.22
C ALA A 170 -17.10 -3.33 3.99
N PRO A 171 -18.38 -3.01 3.72
CA PRO A 171 -19.15 -2.00 4.43
C PRO A 171 -19.68 -2.52 5.76
N LEU A 172 -18.79 -2.93 6.65
CA LEU A 172 -19.14 -3.45 7.97
C LEU A 172 -19.91 -2.41 8.79
N GLY A 173 -20.93 -2.84 9.51
CA GLY A 173 -21.77 -1.96 10.32
C GLY A 173 -22.85 -1.19 9.52
N ALA A 174 -23.05 -1.48 8.25
CA ALA A 174 -24.17 -0.95 7.49
C ALA A 174 -25.50 -1.41 8.10
N THR A 175 -26.41 -0.47 8.34
CA THR A 175 -27.74 -0.74 8.91
C THR A 175 -28.86 -0.76 7.86
N ALA A 176 -28.57 -0.27 6.65
CA ALA A 176 -29.51 -0.21 5.54
C ALA A 176 -28.82 -0.59 4.22
N PRO A 177 -29.57 -1.11 3.24
CA PRO A 177 -29.06 -1.33 1.89
C PRO A 177 -28.57 -0.03 1.25
N VAL A 178 -27.44 -0.13 0.56
CA VAL A 178 -26.83 0.97 -0.24
C VAL A 178 -26.80 0.55 -1.69
N VAL A 179 -27.17 1.45 -2.59
CA VAL A 179 -26.95 1.32 -4.04
C VAL A 179 -26.48 2.68 -4.54
N GLU A 180 -25.32 2.74 -5.15
CA GLU A 180 -24.72 3.98 -5.62
C GLU A 180 -24.16 3.82 -7.02
N PHE A 181 -24.38 4.83 -7.86
CA PHE A 181 -23.82 4.99 -9.20
C PHE A 181 -23.10 6.32 -9.27
N SER A 182 -21.84 6.30 -9.62
CA SER A 182 -20.96 7.48 -9.60
C SER A 182 -20.17 7.59 -10.90
N PRO A 183 -20.72 8.23 -11.95
CA PRO A 183 -19.92 8.65 -13.09
C PRO A 183 -18.97 9.77 -12.68
N ILE A 184 -17.74 9.71 -13.21
CA ILE A 184 -16.68 10.69 -13.03
C ILE A 184 -16.10 10.99 -14.40
N VAL A 185 -16.03 12.25 -14.76
CA VAL A 185 -15.42 12.71 -16.00
C VAL A 185 -14.35 13.76 -15.70
N GLY A 186 -13.33 13.85 -16.54
CA GLY A 186 -12.24 14.79 -16.30
C GLY A 186 -11.37 15.06 -17.51
N GLY A 187 -10.34 15.87 -17.31
CA GLY A 187 -9.35 16.20 -18.32
C GLY A 187 -8.67 14.97 -18.93
N PHE A 188 -8.13 15.11 -20.11
CA PHE A 188 -7.37 14.10 -20.85
C PHE A 188 -8.12 12.79 -21.10
N GLY A 189 -9.43 12.88 -21.37
CA GLY A 189 -10.27 11.72 -21.66
C GLY A 189 -10.57 10.85 -20.47
N LEU A 190 -10.42 11.36 -19.23
CA LEU A 190 -10.84 10.62 -18.05
C LEU A 190 -12.34 10.36 -18.08
N ASN A 191 -12.69 9.09 -18.12
CA ASN A 191 -14.05 8.63 -17.95
C ASN A 191 -14.02 7.42 -16.99
N ARG A 192 -14.74 7.53 -15.88
CA ARG A 192 -14.80 6.52 -14.86
C ARG A 192 -16.23 6.32 -14.42
N PHE A 193 -16.63 5.08 -14.30
CA PHE A 193 -17.91 4.67 -13.75
C PHE A 193 -17.70 3.79 -12.54
N VAL A 194 -18.35 4.12 -11.43
CA VAL A 194 -18.33 3.32 -10.20
C VAL A 194 -19.74 2.95 -9.85
N ALA A 195 -19.98 1.66 -9.56
CA ALA A 195 -21.22 1.15 -9.02
C ALA A 195 -20.94 0.40 -7.73
N LYS A 196 -21.69 0.69 -6.68
CA LYS A 196 -21.63 0.01 -5.37
C LYS A 196 -23.00 -0.47 -4.97
N ALA A 197 -23.05 -1.69 -4.46
CA ALA A 197 -24.26 -2.21 -3.81
C ALA A 197 -23.85 -2.98 -2.56
N SER A 198 -24.60 -2.77 -1.49
CA SER A 198 -24.43 -3.54 -0.26
C SER A 198 -25.76 -3.76 0.45
N MET A 199 -25.83 -4.87 1.16
CA MET A 199 -27.01 -5.27 1.92
C MET A 199 -26.58 -5.77 3.29
N PRO A 200 -27.13 -5.22 4.38
CA PRO A 200 -26.93 -5.78 5.71
C PRO A 200 -27.56 -7.18 5.80
N LEU A 201 -26.86 -8.08 6.47
CA LEU A 201 -27.29 -9.44 6.81
C LEU A 201 -27.32 -9.58 8.32
N GLN A 202 -27.97 -10.62 8.82
CA GLN A 202 -27.95 -10.92 10.25
C GLN A 202 -26.50 -11.23 10.70
N GLY A 203 -25.93 -10.30 11.49
CA GLY A 203 -24.56 -10.39 11.96
C GLY A 203 -23.47 -10.17 10.91
N GLY A 204 -23.82 -9.52 9.77
CA GLY A 204 -22.86 -9.28 8.70
C GLY A 204 -23.33 -8.39 7.58
N THR A 205 -22.73 -8.53 6.41
CA THR A 205 -23.02 -7.75 5.21
C THR A 205 -22.61 -8.51 3.94
N ALA A 206 -23.34 -8.28 2.85
CA ALA A 206 -22.92 -8.66 1.50
C ALA A 206 -22.74 -7.39 0.66
N TRP A 207 -21.76 -7.40 -0.24
CA TRP A 207 -21.49 -6.25 -1.12
C TRP A 207 -20.93 -6.68 -2.46
N VAL A 208 -21.11 -5.81 -3.43
CA VAL A 208 -20.42 -5.83 -4.72
C VAL A 208 -20.12 -4.39 -5.14
N ASN A 209 -18.89 -4.16 -5.54
CA ASN A 209 -18.41 -2.89 -6.08
C ASN A 209 -17.78 -3.14 -7.44
N PHE A 210 -18.09 -2.29 -8.40
CA PHE A 210 -17.51 -2.32 -9.73
C PHE A 210 -16.96 -0.95 -10.08
N SER A 211 -15.80 -0.90 -10.73
CA SER A 211 -15.30 0.33 -11.35
C SER A 211 -14.75 0.02 -12.74
N ASN A 212 -15.01 0.93 -13.66
CA ASN A 212 -14.40 0.93 -14.98
C ASN A 212 -13.84 2.32 -15.27
N THR A 213 -12.58 2.39 -15.65
CA THR A 213 -11.86 3.64 -15.91
C THR A 213 -11.21 3.58 -17.26
N THR A 214 -11.38 4.64 -18.08
CA THR A 214 -10.60 4.92 -19.27
C THR A 214 -9.94 6.28 -19.13
N PHE A 215 -8.74 6.40 -19.66
CA PHE A 215 -7.94 7.63 -19.65
C PHE A 215 -7.11 7.68 -20.91
N ASP A 216 -7.27 8.70 -21.74
CA ASP A 216 -6.52 8.83 -22.99
C ASP A 216 -5.06 9.22 -22.74
N GLY A 217 -4.80 9.84 -21.57
CA GLY A 217 -3.47 10.29 -21.18
C GLY A 217 -3.16 11.72 -21.64
N TRP A 218 -2.34 12.41 -20.85
CA TRP A 218 -1.90 13.76 -21.17
C TRP A 218 -0.57 13.80 -21.95
N ARG A 219 0.25 12.74 -21.82
CA ARG A 219 1.44 12.51 -22.64
C ARG A 219 1.12 11.58 -23.81
N ALA A 220 1.83 11.71 -24.90
CA ALA A 220 1.78 10.71 -25.95
C ALA A 220 2.11 9.32 -25.36
N HIS A 221 1.37 8.30 -25.77
CA HIS A 221 1.56 6.92 -25.31
C HIS A 221 1.43 6.72 -23.79
N SER A 222 0.45 7.40 -23.16
CA SER A 222 0.18 7.28 -21.71
C SER A 222 -1.26 6.91 -21.38
N SER A 223 -1.99 6.34 -22.34
CA SER A 223 -3.38 5.92 -22.10
C SER A 223 -3.46 4.75 -21.13
N ALA A 224 -4.58 4.68 -20.40
CA ALA A 224 -4.84 3.61 -19.45
C ALA A 224 -6.30 3.15 -19.48
N ARG A 225 -6.52 1.87 -19.22
CA ARG A 225 -7.84 1.27 -19.02
C ARG A 225 -7.78 0.30 -17.85
N ARG A 226 -8.77 0.39 -16.95
CA ARG A 226 -8.88 -0.51 -15.80
C ARG A 226 -10.33 -0.86 -15.55
N ALA A 227 -10.64 -2.15 -15.48
CA ALA A 227 -11.87 -2.68 -14.92
C ALA A 227 -11.56 -3.44 -13.64
N LEU A 228 -12.35 -3.22 -12.59
CA LEU A 228 -12.16 -3.86 -11.29
C LEU A 228 -13.52 -4.20 -10.69
N VAL A 229 -13.59 -5.38 -10.06
CA VAL A 229 -14.72 -5.81 -9.24
C VAL A 229 -14.21 -6.28 -7.88
N ASN A 230 -14.87 -5.83 -6.82
CA ASN A 230 -14.73 -6.36 -5.46
C ASN A 230 -16.10 -6.83 -4.99
N ALA A 231 -16.17 -8.02 -4.43
CA ALA A 231 -17.41 -8.56 -3.89
C ALA A 231 -17.12 -9.40 -2.64
N GLY A 232 -18.08 -9.53 -1.79
CA GLY A 232 -17.93 -10.43 -0.67
C GLY A 232 -19.18 -10.55 0.18
N VAL A 233 -19.09 -11.48 1.10
CA VAL A 233 -20.07 -11.69 2.16
C VAL A 233 -19.34 -11.99 3.45
N VAL A 234 -19.73 -11.32 4.51
CA VAL A 234 -19.30 -11.60 5.88
C VAL A 234 -20.54 -11.83 6.71
N GLY A 235 -20.54 -12.88 7.51
CA GLY A 235 -21.69 -13.21 8.35
C GLY A 235 -21.33 -14.14 9.49
N ARG A 236 -22.31 -14.43 10.33
CA ARG A 236 -22.18 -15.42 11.41
C ARG A 236 -22.74 -16.77 11.00
N MET A 237 -22.04 -17.81 11.37
CA MET A 237 -22.49 -19.20 11.31
C MET A 237 -22.67 -19.71 12.75
N GLY A 238 -23.90 -19.64 13.26
CA GLY A 238 -24.18 -19.83 14.68
C GLY A 238 -23.65 -18.67 15.53
N ASP A 239 -23.51 -18.92 16.84
CA ASP A 239 -23.15 -17.87 17.82
C ASP A 239 -21.65 -17.63 17.94
N ALA A 240 -20.85 -18.64 17.67
CA ALA A 240 -19.41 -18.62 17.94
C ALA A 240 -18.53 -18.40 16.69
N THR A 241 -19.07 -18.52 15.47
CA THR A 241 -18.28 -18.50 14.26
C THR A 241 -18.65 -17.33 13.37
N ARG A 242 -17.66 -16.58 12.90
CA ARG A 242 -17.79 -15.56 11.86
C ARG A 242 -17.03 -16.04 10.63
N VAL A 243 -17.65 -15.95 9.46
CA VAL A 243 -17.04 -16.33 8.18
C VAL A 243 -17.13 -15.17 7.22
N GLY A 244 -16.06 -14.97 6.46
CA GLY A 244 -15.98 -14.01 5.35
C GLY A 244 -15.54 -14.68 4.07
N ILE A 245 -16.17 -14.35 2.95
CA ILE A 245 -15.75 -14.74 1.60
C ILE A 245 -15.53 -13.46 0.82
N TYR A 246 -14.39 -13.34 0.15
CA TYR A 246 -13.97 -12.12 -0.54
C TYR A 246 -13.50 -12.47 -1.94
N PHE A 247 -13.92 -11.69 -2.90
CA PHE A 247 -13.49 -11.80 -4.29
C PHE A 247 -13.01 -10.45 -4.81
N THR A 248 -11.89 -10.45 -5.52
CA THR A 248 -11.40 -9.29 -6.28
C THR A 248 -10.96 -9.75 -7.65
N GLY A 249 -11.33 -9.01 -8.70
CA GLY A 249 -10.88 -9.26 -10.06
C GLY A 249 -10.50 -7.95 -10.75
N THR A 250 -9.41 -7.95 -11.50
CA THR A 250 -8.96 -6.77 -12.26
C THR A 250 -8.45 -7.12 -13.65
N ASN A 251 -8.69 -6.19 -14.57
CA ASN A 251 -8.11 -6.16 -15.90
C ASN A 251 -7.58 -4.75 -16.14
N ASN A 252 -6.26 -4.59 -16.26
CA ASN A 252 -5.59 -3.31 -16.30
C ASN A 252 -4.57 -3.26 -17.45
N LEU A 253 -4.67 -2.23 -18.28
CA LEU A 253 -3.73 -1.93 -19.36
C LEU A 253 -3.25 -0.49 -19.20
N ILE A 254 -1.94 -0.29 -19.14
CA ILE A 254 -1.30 1.02 -19.07
C ILE A 254 -0.22 1.09 -20.14
N HIS A 255 -0.30 2.09 -21.02
CA HIS A 255 0.79 2.42 -21.94
C HIS A 255 1.81 3.27 -21.21
N MET A 256 3.09 3.05 -21.53
CA MET A 256 4.23 3.63 -20.81
C MET A 256 4.94 4.64 -21.71
N PRO A 257 4.85 5.95 -21.43
CA PRO A 257 5.49 6.97 -22.26
C PRO A 257 7.02 6.99 -22.14
N GLY A 258 7.57 6.38 -21.08
CA GLY A 258 9.02 6.33 -20.81
C GLY A 258 9.61 7.64 -20.34
N PRO A 259 10.89 7.59 -19.89
CA PRO A 259 11.62 8.75 -19.37
C PRO A 259 12.09 9.68 -20.48
N LEU A 260 12.22 10.94 -20.13
CA LEU A 260 12.77 12.01 -20.97
C LEU A 260 14.05 12.59 -20.35
N THR A 261 14.90 13.19 -21.17
CA THR A 261 15.94 14.09 -20.67
C THR A 261 15.34 15.45 -20.31
N GLN A 262 16.06 16.29 -19.55
CA GLN A 262 15.56 17.63 -19.21
C GLN A 262 15.29 18.47 -20.47
N ALA A 263 16.19 18.45 -21.44
CA ALA A 263 16.00 19.16 -22.71
C ALA A 263 14.75 18.72 -23.48
N GLN A 264 14.40 17.43 -23.41
CA GLN A 264 13.18 16.91 -24.00
C GLN A 264 11.91 17.38 -23.23
N VAL A 265 11.99 17.44 -21.91
CA VAL A 265 10.91 18.00 -21.07
C VAL A 265 10.67 19.47 -21.39
N ASP A 266 11.76 20.25 -21.52
CA ASP A 266 11.69 21.68 -21.80
C ASP A 266 11.14 21.96 -23.21
N ALA A 267 11.46 21.10 -24.18
CA ALA A 267 11.00 21.23 -25.55
C ALA A 267 9.52 20.87 -25.71
N ASP A 268 9.09 19.72 -25.17
CA ASP A 268 7.69 19.28 -25.13
C ASP A 268 7.48 18.24 -24.02
N PRO A 269 6.90 18.57 -22.87
CA PRO A 269 6.67 17.64 -21.78
C PRO A 269 5.61 16.58 -22.11
N ARG A 270 4.84 16.73 -23.18
CA ARG A 270 3.81 15.80 -23.63
C ARG A 270 4.36 14.64 -24.45
N GLN A 271 5.59 14.76 -24.96
CA GLN A 271 6.16 13.71 -25.80
C GLN A 271 6.39 12.40 -25.05
N ALA A 272 6.40 11.31 -25.79
CA ALA A 272 6.87 10.01 -25.31
C ALA A 272 8.32 9.79 -25.71
N ASN A 273 9.04 8.97 -24.94
CA ASN A 273 10.30 8.41 -25.37
C ASN A 273 10.11 7.63 -26.68
N THR A 274 10.93 7.92 -27.68
CA THR A 274 10.77 7.38 -29.04
C THR A 274 10.81 5.86 -29.09
N ALA A 275 11.70 5.25 -28.35
CA ALA A 275 11.82 3.78 -28.30
C ALA A 275 10.61 3.12 -27.60
N TYR A 276 10.12 3.74 -26.54
CA TYR A 276 8.92 3.25 -25.82
C TYR A 276 7.67 3.30 -26.70
N ARG A 277 7.48 4.41 -27.40
CA ARG A 277 6.36 4.58 -28.33
C ARG A 277 6.47 3.64 -29.53
N ALA A 278 7.66 3.51 -30.13
CA ALA A 278 7.87 2.67 -31.32
C ALA A 278 7.53 1.19 -31.06
N ARG A 279 7.91 0.66 -29.90
CA ARG A 279 7.67 -0.73 -29.52
C ARG A 279 6.37 -0.97 -28.75
N ASP A 280 5.51 0.04 -28.65
CA ASP A 280 4.24 -0.01 -27.93
C ASP A 280 4.42 -0.50 -26.47
N GLU A 281 5.33 0.19 -25.74
CA GLU A 281 5.67 -0.19 -24.38
C GLU A 281 4.46 -0.08 -23.48
N ARG A 282 4.09 -1.21 -22.84
CA ARG A 282 2.87 -1.27 -22.02
C ARG A 282 2.98 -2.33 -20.92
N ARG A 283 2.16 -2.16 -19.91
CA ARG A 283 1.91 -3.19 -18.90
C ARG A 283 0.47 -3.64 -19.01
N TYR A 284 0.27 -4.91 -19.25
CA TYR A 284 -1.04 -5.54 -19.25
C TYR A 284 -1.11 -6.56 -18.12
N ASN A 285 -2.03 -6.35 -17.18
CA ASN A 285 -2.18 -7.19 -15.99
C ASN A 285 -3.65 -7.62 -15.83
N ARG A 286 -3.85 -8.93 -15.66
CA ARG A 286 -5.12 -9.52 -15.25
C ARG A 286 -4.87 -10.36 -14.02
N SER A 287 -5.67 -10.14 -12.99
CA SER A 287 -5.56 -10.93 -11.76
C SER A 287 -6.93 -11.14 -11.12
N GLY A 288 -7.03 -12.20 -10.37
CA GLY A 288 -8.17 -12.52 -9.55
C GLY A 288 -7.70 -12.94 -8.17
N ARG A 289 -8.52 -12.72 -7.15
CA ARG A 289 -8.28 -13.23 -5.81
C ARG A 289 -9.59 -13.73 -5.23
N LEU A 290 -9.54 -14.92 -4.66
CA LEU A 290 -10.58 -15.48 -3.81
C LEU A 290 -9.96 -15.72 -2.44
N GLY A 291 -10.61 -15.23 -1.39
CA GLY A 291 -10.18 -15.43 -0.02
C GLY A 291 -11.33 -15.82 0.89
N VAL A 292 -11.04 -16.65 1.87
CA VAL A 292 -11.98 -17.07 2.91
C VAL A 292 -11.33 -16.80 4.26
N THR A 293 -12.07 -16.19 5.17
CA THR A 293 -11.68 -15.98 6.56
C THR A 293 -12.67 -16.66 7.48
N ALA A 294 -12.19 -17.21 8.57
CA ALA A 294 -13.03 -17.74 9.64
C ALA A 294 -12.44 -17.31 10.99
N GLU A 295 -13.33 -16.93 11.92
CA GLU A 295 -12.97 -16.70 13.32
C GLU A 295 -13.96 -17.48 14.19
N HIS A 296 -13.46 -18.30 15.10
CA HIS A 296 -14.24 -19.14 15.97
C HIS A 296 -13.88 -18.88 17.43
N LEU A 297 -14.88 -18.57 18.24
CA LEU A 297 -14.75 -18.44 19.69
C LEU A 297 -14.85 -19.83 20.31
N ILE A 298 -13.75 -20.31 20.86
CA ILE A 298 -13.71 -21.58 21.61
C ILE A 298 -14.42 -21.40 22.96
N ASN A 299 -14.17 -20.25 23.59
CA ASN A 299 -14.80 -19.83 24.85
C ASN A 299 -14.73 -18.29 24.97
N ALA A 300 -15.10 -17.72 26.10
CA ALA A 300 -15.17 -16.28 26.32
C ALA A 300 -13.80 -15.57 26.21
N THR A 301 -12.69 -16.28 26.38
CA THR A 301 -11.35 -15.68 26.35
C THR A 301 -10.49 -16.20 25.20
N THR A 302 -10.86 -17.26 24.51
CA THR A 302 -10.04 -17.92 23.52
C THR A 302 -10.72 -17.94 22.17
N SER A 303 -10.04 -17.48 21.14
CA SER A 303 -10.48 -17.58 19.74
C SER A 303 -9.39 -18.16 18.84
N ILE A 304 -9.83 -18.78 17.75
CA ILE A 304 -8.97 -19.18 16.64
C ILE A 304 -9.47 -18.46 15.40
N SER A 305 -8.57 -17.85 14.66
CA SER A 305 -8.86 -17.27 13.36
C SER A 305 -7.97 -17.88 12.27
N SER A 306 -8.53 -18.02 11.09
CA SER A 306 -7.83 -18.54 9.91
C SER A 306 -8.22 -17.75 8.67
N MET A 307 -7.30 -17.67 7.74
CA MET A 307 -7.49 -17.11 6.42
C MET A 307 -6.82 -18.02 5.41
N VAL A 308 -7.50 -18.23 4.27
CA VAL A 308 -6.91 -18.88 3.10
C VAL A 308 -7.24 -18.07 1.85
N TYR A 309 -6.33 -18.06 0.88
CA TYR A 309 -6.54 -17.32 -0.37
C TYR A 309 -5.84 -17.98 -1.54
N VAL A 310 -6.36 -17.69 -2.75
CA VAL A 310 -5.73 -17.97 -4.03
C VAL A 310 -5.80 -16.72 -4.90
N ASN A 311 -4.70 -16.41 -5.60
CA ASN A 311 -4.57 -15.23 -6.45
C ASN A 311 -3.86 -15.60 -7.77
N PRO A 312 -4.60 -16.05 -8.80
CA PRO A 312 -4.07 -16.21 -10.16
C PRO A 312 -3.77 -14.85 -10.78
N LYS A 313 -2.62 -14.76 -11.47
CA LYS A 313 -2.15 -13.53 -12.10
C LYS A 313 -1.52 -13.80 -13.46
N TYR A 314 -1.88 -12.96 -14.41
CA TYR A 314 -1.29 -12.89 -15.74
C TYR A 314 -0.75 -11.49 -15.97
N LEU A 315 0.52 -11.36 -16.37
CA LEU A 315 1.17 -10.09 -16.60
C LEU A 315 2.03 -10.13 -17.86
N GLN A 316 1.86 -9.15 -18.75
CA GLN A 316 2.72 -8.93 -19.90
C GLN A 316 3.40 -7.58 -19.84
N ARG A 317 4.70 -7.54 -20.10
CA ARG A 317 5.49 -6.31 -20.15
C ARG A 317 6.85 -6.52 -20.77
N SER A 318 7.47 -5.43 -21.23
CA SER A 318 8.90 -5.42 -21.53
C SER A 318 9.70 -5.29 -20.23
N GLU A 319 10.80 -6.01 -20.12
CA GLU A 319 11.70 -5.96 -18.98
C GLU A 319 13.12 -6.42 -19.37
N ARG A 320 14.14 -5.60 -19.08
CA ARG A 320 15.55 -5.94 -19.24
C ARG A 320 15.94 -6.46 -20.63
N ASN A 321 15.56 -5.68 -21.66
CA ASN A 321 15.76 -6.01 -23.08
C ASN A 321 15.03 -7.30 -23.54
N THR A 322 14.07 -7.80 -22.80
CA THR A 322 13.18 -8.90 -23.16
C THR A 322 11.74 -8.49 -23.07
N TYR A 323 10.88 -9.16 -23.79
CA TYR A 323 9.44 -9.14 -23.53
C TYR A 323 9.08 -10.36 -22.70
N ARG A 324 8.30 -10.17 -21.64
CA ARG A 324 7.98 -11.23 -20.68
C ARG A 324 6.48 -11.47 -20.57
N ASP A 325 6.08 -12.72 -20.64
CA ASP A 325 4.75 -13.21 -20.30
C ASP A 325 4.84 -13.98 -18.98
N PHE A 326 4.14 -13.49 -17.96
CA PHE A 326 4.08 -14.12 -16.65
C PHE A 326 2.72 -14.78 -16.46
N THR A 327 2.72 -16.02 -16.03
CA THR A 327 1.55 -16.70 -15.50
C THR A 327 1.91 -17.21 -14.12
N ARG A 328 1.22 -16.74 -13.09
CA ARG A 328 1.54 -17.06 -11.69
C ARG A 328 0.30 -17.39 -10.91
N TYR A 329 0.48 -18.26 -9.95
CA TYR A 329 -0.51 -18.64 -8.96
C TYR A 329 0.08 -18.39 -7.58
N HIS A 330 -0.57 -17.54 -6.80
CA HIS A 330 -0.24 -17.31 -5.41
C HIS A 330 -1.33 -17.94 -4.56
N PHE A 331 -0.95 -18.66 -3.54
CA PHE A 331 -1.88 -19.17 -2.54
C PHE A 331 -1.23 -19.17 -1.17
N GLY A 332 -2.04 -19.08 -0.15
CA GLY A 332 -1.54 -19.06 1.20
C GLY A 332 -2.64 -18.96 2.22
N GLY A 333 -2.22 -18.87 3.47
CA GLY A 333 -3.12 -18.74 4.57
C GLY A 333 -2.40 -18.51 5.88
N ASN A 334 -3.19 -18.44 6.94
CA ASN A 334 -2.70 -18.39 8.30
C ASN A 334 -3.64 -19.11 9.27
N LEU A 335 -3.10 -19.40 10.43
CA LEU A 335 -3.84 -19.86 11.59
C LEU A 335 -3.32 -19.09 12.81
N ILE A 336 -4.22 -18.47 13.57
CA ILE A 336 -3.89 -17.61 14.70
C ILE A 336 -4.77 -18.03 15.89
N ALA A 337 -4.15 -18.38 16.99
CA ALA A 337 -4.80 -18.54 18.28
C ALA A 337 -4.62 -17.28 19.11
N ARG A 338 -5.70 -16.82 19.75
CA ARG A 338 -5.71 -15.67 20.65
C ARG A 338 -6.30 -16.08 21.99
N ASN A 339 -5.70 -15.57 23.06
CA ASN A 339 -6.24 -15.71 24.39
C ASN A 339 -6.18 -14.38 25.14
N ASP A 340 -7.31 -13.95 25.66
CA ASP A 340 -7.49 -12.72 26.45
C ASP A 340 -7.62 -13.10 27.93
N LEU A 341 -6.64 -12.75 28.76
CA LEU A 341 -6.58 -13.05 30.20
C LEU A 341 -6.60 -11.77 31.01
N THR A 342 -7.40 -11.75 32.06
CA THR A 342 -7.42 -10.64 33.00
C THR A 342 -7.12 -11.14 34.41
N THR A 343 -6.07 -10.60 35.01
CA THR A 343 -5.65 -10.90 36.38
C THR A 343 -5.47 -9.62 37.16
N GLY A 344 -6.42 -9.31 38.03
CA GLY A 344 -6.43 -8.05 38.78
C GLY A 344 -6.51 -6.84 37.85
N SER A 345 -5.48 -6.00 37.88
CA SER A 345 -5.37 -4.80 37.04
C SER A 345 -4.57 -5.00 35.74
N VAL A 346 -4.21 -6.23 35.43
CA VAL A 346 -3.45 -6.58 34.23
C VAL A 346 -4.35 -7.36 33.26
N HIS A 347 -4.44 -6.86 32.04
CA HIS A 347 -5.08 -7.56 30.92
C HIS A 347 -4.00 -7.96 29.92
N SER A 348 -3.87 -9.23 29.60
CA SER A 348 -2.93 -9.81 28.65
C SER A 348 -3.70 -10.37 27.46
N ARG A 349 -3.29 -9.95 26.24
CA ARG A 349 -3.79 -10.48 24.97
C ARG A 349 -2.67 -11.20 24.25
N ILE A 350 -2.61 -12.52 24.42
CA ILE A 350 -1.62 -13.38 23.78
C ILE A 350 -2.12 -13.79 22.39
N MET A 351 -1.26 -13.67 21.38
CA MET A 351 -1.47 -14.20 20.03
C MET A 351 -0.31 -15.06 19.63
N VAL A 352 -0.59 -16.25 19.09
CA VAL A 352 0.39 -17.13 18.45
C VAL A 352 -0.16 -17.52 17.09
N GLY A 353 0.67 -17.48 16.07
CA GLY A 353 0.20 -17.79 14.73
C GLY A 353 1.28 -18.31 13.80
N VAL A 354 0.79 -18.92 12.72
CA VAL A 354 1.60 -19.40 11.61
C VAL A 354 1.04 -18.84 10.31
N ASP A 355 1.93 -18.42 9.42
CA ASP A 355 1.61 -17.96 8.06
C ASP A 355 2.35 -18.84 7.06
N GLU A 356 1.68 -19.16 5.97
CA GLU A 356 2.27 -19.79 4.79
C GLU A 356 1.80 -19.07 3.54
N ALA A 357 2.73 -18.74 2.64
CA ALA A 357 2.41 -18.20 1.33
C ALA A 357 3.34 -18.81 0.29
N TYR A 358 2.76 -19.31 -0.78
CA TYR A 358 3.47 -19.99 -1.85
C TYR A 358 3.10 -19.38 -3.21
N GLN A 359 4.11 -19.29 -4.06
CA GLN A 359 3.98 -18.84 -5.45
C GLN A 359 4.58 -19.90 -6.36
N ASP A 360 3.89 -20.17 -7.46
CA ASP A 360 4.42 -20.93 -8.58
C ASP A 360 3.95 -20.33 -9.90
N GLY A 361 4.72 -20.53 -10.95
CA GLY A 361 4.34 -20.08 -12.27
C GLY A 361 5.46 -20.05 -13.28
N ALA A 362 5.10 -19.69 -14.50
CA ALA A 362 6.02 -19.61 -15.62
C ALA A 362 6.22 -18.16 -16.07
N ILE A 363 7.44 -17.89 -16.51
CA ILE A 363 7.79 -16.67 -17.24
C ILE A 363 8.39 -17.06 -18.58
N LEU A 364 7.73 -16.66 -19.64
CA LEU A 364 8.25 -16.80 -21.01
C LEU A 364 8.98 -15.51 -21.38
N PHE A 365 10.24 -15.64 -21.76
CA PHE A 365 11.09 -14.53 -22.19
C PHE A 365 11.20 -14.57 -23.71
N TYR A 366 10.82 -13.48 -24.33
CA TYR A 366 10.97 -13.30 -25.77
C TYR A 366 11.99 -12.21 -26.07
N THR A 367 12.59 -12.24 -27.23
CA THR A 367 13.36 -11.09 -27.74
C THR A 367 12.48 -9.84 -27.74
N LEU A 368 13.07 -8.67 -27.54
CA LEU A 368 12.36 -7.40 -27.63
C LEU A 368 12.48 -6.87 -29.06
N SER A 369 11.32 -6.71 -29.71
CA SER A 369 11.24 -6.06 -31.02
C SER A 369 11.31 -4.54 -30.85
N ALA A 370 12.00 -3.88 -31.76
CA ALA A 370 12.07 -2.42 -31.78
C ALA A 370 10.74 -1.74 -32.15
N THR A 371 9.82 -2.45 -32.80
CA THR A 371 8.59 -1.90 -33.38
C THR A 371 7.28 -2.55 -32.88
N GLN A 372 7.37 -3.73 -32.26
CA GLN A 372 6.18 -4.50 -31.85
C GLN A 372 6.19 -4.88 -30.37
N GLY A 373 7.24 -4.49 -29.62
CA GLY A 373 7.45 -4.92 -28.26
C GLY A 373 7.87 -6.38 -28.17
N ARG A 374 6.94 -7.33 -28.35
CA ARG A 374 7.25 -8.77 -28.35
C ARG A 374 7.91 -9.19 -29.67
N GLY A 375 9.12 -9.74 -29.56
CA GLY A 375 9.78 -10.43 -30.67
C GLY A 375 9.25 -11.86 -30.86
N THR A 376 9.77 -12.54 -31.87
CA THR A 376 9.32 -13.90 -32.26
C THR A 376 10.09 -15.02 -31.58
N THR A 377 11.31 -14.75 -31.09
CA THR A 377 12.20 -15.77 -30.54
C THR A 377 11.99 -15.91 -29.03
N LEU A 378 11.63 -17.09 -28.56
CA LEU A 378 11.62 -17.45 -27.14
C LEU A 378 13.08 -17.66 -26.70
N THR A 379 13.54 -16.85 -25.76
CA THR A 379 14.92 -16.84 -25.25
C THR A 379 15.09 -17.58 -23.94
N ASP A 380 14.01 -17.67 -23.12
CA ASP A 380 13.97 -18.50 -21.93
C ASP A 380 12.51 -18.88 -21.59
N ASN A 381 12.37 -20.01 -20.93
CA ASN A 381 11.14 -20.46 -20.29
C ASN A 381 11.51 -20.80 -18.83
N LYS A 382 11.15 -19.91 -17.90
CA LYS A 382 11.57 -19.97 -16.51
C LYS A 382 10.39 -20.33 -15.60
N GLY A 383 10.52 -21.42 -14.85
CA GLY A 383 9.68 -21.66 -13.68
C GLY A 383 10.16 -20.76 -12.52
N GLU A 384 9.26 -20.04 -11.90
CA GLU A 384 9.58 -19.12 -10.78
C GLU A 384 8.69 -19.45 -9.60
N GLY A 385 9.30 -19.99 -8.52
CA GLY A 385 8.67 -20.26 -7.24
C GLY A 385 9.20 -19.38 -6.13
N ALA A 386 8.32 -19.05 -5.18
CA ALA A 386 8.68 -18.40 -3.93
C ALA A 386 7.82 -18.95 -2.79
N GLN A 387 8.41 -19.10 -1.61
CA GLN A 387 7.73 -19.57 -0.41
C GLN A 387 8.09 -18.70 0.78
N ASN A 388 7.09 -18.32 1.57
CA ASN A 388 7.26 -17.57 2.82
C ASN A 388 6.55 -18.33 3.93
N PHE A 389 7.32 -18.90 4.82
CA PHE A 389 6.83 -19.51 6.05
C PHE A 389 7.19 -18.62 7.23
N GLY A 390 6.23 -18.38 8.14
CA GLY A 390 6.46 -17.56 9.32
C GLY A 390 5.71 -18.06 10.53
N VAL A 391 6.37 -18.03 11.70
CA VAL A 391 5.74 -18.31 12.99
C VAL A 391 5.95 -17.10 13.89
N PHE A 392 4.90 -16.65 14.58
CA PHE A 392 5.00 -15.51 15.47
C PHE A 392 4.28 -15.73 16.79
N ALA A 393 4.76 -15.02 17.80
CA ALA A 393 4.09 -14.87 19.09
C ALA A 393 4.13 -13.40 19.51
N GLN A 394 3.05 -12.92 20.09
CA GLN A 394 2.91 -11.56 20.58
C GLN A 394 2.04 -11.53 21.82
N ASP A 395 2.42 -10.70 22.80
CA ASP A 395 1.60 -10.39 23.97
C ASP A 395 1.43 -8.88 24.07
N GLU A 396 0.19 -8.44 24.27
CA GLU A 396 -0.17 -7.07 24.57
C GLU A 396 -0.69 -7.00 26.02
N LEU A 397 0.15 -6.46 26.90
CA LEU A 397 -0.14 -6.31 28.32
C LEU A 397 -0.68 -4.92 28.59
N THR A 398 -1.93 -4.82 29.03
CA THR A 398 -2.53 -3.56 29.48
C THR A 398 -2.57 -3.55 31.01
N ILE A 399 -1.86 -2.60 31.62
CA ILE A 399 -1.72 -2.47 33.07
C ILE A 399 -2.49 -1.22 33.54
N ARG A 400 -3.43 -1.42 34.48
CA ARG A 400 -4.26 -0.36 35.08
C ARG A 400 -4.95 0.51 34.02
N ASN A 401 -5.29 -0.02 32.84
CA ASN A 401 -5.88 0.68 31.69
C ASN A 401 -5.09 1.94 31.24
N ARG A 402 -3.78 2.03 31.58
CA ARG A 402 -2.95 3.20 31.24
C ARG A 402 -1.66 2.86 30.54
N LEU A 403 -1.00 1.77 30.92
CA LEU A 403 0.26 1.35 30.31
C LEU A 403 -0.02 0.11 29.45
N VAL A 404 0.27 0.22 28.17
CA VAL A 404 0.21 -0.90 27.23
C VAL A 404 1.64 -1.28 26.84
N LEU A 405 2.02 -2.52 27.08
CA LEU A 405 3.31 -3.10 26.65
C LEU A 405 3.05 -4.10 25.54
N LEU A 406 3.78 -3.98 24.45
CA LEU A 406 3.74 -4.88 23.31
C LEU A 406 5.06 -5.65 23.25
N LEU A 407 5.00 -6.96 23.38
CA LEU A 407 6.13 -7.87 23.25
C LEU A 407 5.85 -8.83 22.10
N GLY A 408 6.76 -8.95 21.15
CA GLY A 408 6.54 -9.84 20.01
C GLY A 408 7.83 -10.32 19.38
N ALA A 409 7.75 -11.48 18.76
CA ALA A 409 8.82 -12.03 17.93
C ALA A 409 8.22 -12.88 16.81
N ARG A 410 8.90 -12.88 15.66
CA ARG A 410 8.55 -13.70 14.51
C ARG A 410 9.80 -14.31 13.90
N TYR A 411 9.70 -15.58 13.56
CA TYR A 411 10.66 -16.27 12.71
C TYR A 411 10.08 -16.37 11.30
N ASP A 412 10.85 -15.97 10.30
CA ASP A 412 10.54 -16.13 8.89
C ASP A 412 11.58 -17.00 8.19
N ARG A 413 11.14 -17.88 7.30
CA ARG A 413 11.92 -18.52 6.26
C ARG A 413 11.32 -18.18 4.91
N LEU A 414 12.17 -17.67 4.02
CA LEU A 414 11.81 -17.15 2.71
C LEU A 414 12.69 -17.84 1.67
N SER A 415 12.08 -18.51 0.70
CA SER A 415 12.79 -19.33 -0.29
C SER A 415 12.41 -18.91 -1.71
N TYR A 416 13.40 -18.89 -2.59
CA TYR A 416 13.23 -18.80 -4.04
C TYR A 416 13.69 -20.07 -4.70
N ASN A 417 12.93 -20.53 -5.71
CA ASN A 417 13.25 -21.69 -6.52
C ASN A 417 13.03 -21.32 -7.98
N TYR A 418 14.11 -21.33 -8.75
CA TYR A 418 14.07 -21.01 -10.17
C TYR A 418 14.54 -22.20 -11.00
N ARG A 419 13.86 -22.42 -12.13
CA ARG A 419 14.20 -23.45 -13.08
C ARG A 419 14.07 -22.90 -14.51
N SER A 420 15.13 -23.00 -15.31
CA SER A 420 15.08 -22.72 -16.74
C SER A 420 14.84 -24.02 -17.50
N PHE A 421 13.86 -24.00 -18.39
CA PHE A 421 13.53 -25.15 -19.25
C PHE A 421 14.31 -25.13 -20.58
N LEU A 422 14.95 -23.99 -20.90
CA LEU A 422 15.75 -23.81 -22.11
C LEU A 422 17.26 -23.73 -21.83
N ALA A 423 17.69 -23.52 -20.59
CA ALA A 423 19.12 -23.44 -20.25
C ALA A 423 19.81 -24.76 -20.49
N ALA A 424 21.01 -24.69 -21.10
CA ALA A 424 21.89 -25.85 -21.24
C ALA A 424 22.49 -26.24 -19.87
N PRO A 425 22.85 -27.52 -19.64
CA PRO A 425 23.62 -27.90 -18.47
C PRO A 425 24.90 -27.06 -18.35
N PRO A 426 25.41 -26.82 -17.10
CA PRO A 426 24.98 -27.44 -15.85
C PRO A 426 23.87 -26.68 -15.08
N VAL A 427 23.52 -25.43 -15.42
CA VAL A 427 22.63 -24.62 -14.59
C VAL A 427 21.20 -24.61 -15.14
N ARG A 428 20.39 -25.60 -14.69
CA ARG A 428 18.96 -25.66 -15.01
C ARG A 428 18.05 -25.25 -13.85
N SER A 429 18.57 -25.20 -12.64
CA SER A 429 17.82 -24.81 -11.46
C SER A 429 18.75 -24.08 -10.48
N ASP A 430 18.16 -23.20 -9.70
CA ASP A 430 18.84 -22.45 -8.65
C ASP A 430 17.86 -22.14 -7.53
N SER A 431 18.36 -22.02 -6.30
CA SER A 431 17.53 -21.71 -5.13
C SER A 431 18.29 -20.82 -4.16
N LYS A 432 17.53 -20.00 -3.42
CA LYS A 432 18.09 -19.12 -2.39
C LYS A 432 17.14 -19.03 -1.20
N ASP A 433 17.67 -19.31 -0.03
CA ASP A 433 16.94 -19.26 1.23
C ASP A 433 17.43 -18.11 2.09
N PHE A 434 16.50 -17.44 2.77
CA PHE A 434 16.76 -16.44 3.79
C PHE A 434 15.96 -16.75 5.03
N SER A 435 16.51 -16.47 6.21
CA SER A 435 15.76 -16.61 7.45
C SER A 435 16.14 -15.53 8.46
N ARG A 436 15.18 -15.17 9.32
CA ARG A 436 15.41 -14.21 10.40
C ARG A 436 14.39 -14.32 11.51
N VAL A 437 14.85 -13.99 12.72
CA VAL A 437 13.98 -13.63 13.84
C VAL A 437 13.84 -12.11 13.89
N SER A 438 12.60 -11.62 13.87
CA SER A 438 12.24 -10.20 13.92
C SER A 438 11.56 -9.88 15.26
N PRO A 439 12.29 -9.32 16.25
CA PRO A 439 11.72 -8.95 17.55
C PRO A 439 10.96 -7.64 17.46
N LYS A 440 10.03 -7.42 18.41
CA LYS A 440 9.30 -6.17 18.63
C LYS A 440 9.09 -5.93 20.11
N LEU A 441 9.42 -4.72 20.53
CA LEU A 441 9.11 -4.20 21.85
C LEU A 441 8.43 -2.85 21.69
N GLY A 442 7.36 -2.61 22.43
CA GLY A 442 6.65 -1.33 22.40
C GLY A 442 6.04 -1.02 23.75
N ALA A 443 5.90 0.25 24.05
CA ALA A 443 5.18 0.73 25.22
C ALA A 443 4.36 1.96 24.83
N SER A 444 3.12 2.02 25.29
CA SER A 444 2.26 3.20 25.17
C SER A 444 1.71 3.56 26.52
N TRP A 445 1.83 4.82 26.88
CA TRP A 445 1.30 5.35 28.13
C TRP A 445 0.17 6.35 27.83
N LEU A 446 -1.02 6.03 28.32
CA LEU A 446 -2.16 6.94 28.33
C LEU A 446 -1.96 8.02 29.39
N LEU A 447 -1.68 9.24 28.96
CA LEU A 447 -1.59 10.40 29.82
C LEU A 447 -2.95 10.77 30.42
N ASN A 448 -3.98 10.64 29.58
CA ASN A 448 -5.40 10.76 29.91
C ASN A 448 -6.24 10.02 28.84
N GLU A 449 -7.56 10.20 28.84
CA GLU A 449 -8.47 9.49 27.94
C GLU A 449 -8.29 9.85 26.45
N THR A 450 -7.61 10.94 26.12
CA THR A 450 -7.47 11.46 24.77
C THR A 450 -6.03 11.60 24.29
N HIS A 451 -5.03 11.40 25.17
CA HIS A 451 -3.62 11.62 24.85
C HIS A 451 -2.76 10.44 25.27
N SER A 452 -1.84 10.05 24.42
CA SER A 452 -0.84 9.03 24.73
C SER A 452 0.54 9.38 24.19
N ILE A 453 1.56 8.85 24.86
CA ILE A 453 2.95 8.83 24.38
C ILE A 453 3.34 7.38 24.19
N TYR A 454 4.13 7.08 23.16
CA TYR A 454 4.61 5.74 22.92
C TYR A 454 6.06 5.70 22.48
N VAL A 455 6.69 4.55 22.70
CA VAL A 455 8.01 4.20 22.16
C VAL A 455 7.94 2.78 21.61
N ASN A 456 8.71 2.49 20.56
CA ASN A 456 8.89 1.13 20.09
C ASN A 456 10.26 0.90 19.46
N VAL A 457 10.71 -0.36 19.48
CA VAL A 457 11.85 -0.87 18.74
C VAL A 457 11.46 -2.16 18.04
N GLY A 458 11.87 -2.33 16.78
CA GLY A 458 11.54 -3.53 16.01
C GLY A 458 12.61 -3.87 14.99
N GLY A 459 12.90 -5.17 14.87
CA GLY A 459 13.67 -5.75 13.79
C GLY A 459 12.81 -6.02 12.57
N GLY A 460 13.40 -6.01 11.37
CA GLY A 460 12.68 -6.34 10.14
C GLY A 460 13.59 -6.98 9.08
N ILE A 461 12.97 -7.77 8.22
CA ILE A 461 13.61 -8.35 7.04
C ILE A 461 12.80 -7.98 5.81
N GLU A 462 13.49 -7.63 4.74
CA GLU A 462 12.92 -7.50 3.41
C GLU A 462 13.70 -8.35 2.44
N ILE A 463 12.99 -9.20 1.73
CA ILE A 463 13.59 -10.01 0.68
C ILE A 463 13.78 -9.18 -0.59
N PRO A 464 14.80 -9.47 -1.40
CA PRO A 464 14.87 -8.98 -2.76
C PRO A 464 13.58 -9.37 -3.50
N ALA A 465 12.90 -8.44 -4.15
CA ALA A 465 11.72 -8.78 -4.93
C ALA A 465 12.11 -9.65 -6.15
N GLY A 466 11.19 -10.49 -6.64
CA GLY A 466 11.52 -11.47 -7.67
C GLY A 466 12.15 -10.89 -8.95
N ASN A 467 11.82 -9.63 -9.32
CA ASN A 467 12.49 -8.95 -10.45
C ASN A 467 13.90 -8.43 -10.12
N GLU A 468 14.31 -8.41 -8.86
CA GLU A 468 15.64 -8.00 -8.40
C GLU A 468 16.62 -9.17 -8.32
N THR A 469 16.06 -10.37 -8.29
CA THR A 469 16.85 -11.60 -8.13
C THR A 469 17.51 -12.09 -9.42
N ASP A 470 17.23 -11.49 -10.57
CA ASP A 470 17.89 -11.88 -11.82
C ASP A 470 19.38 -11.51 -11.79
N PRO A 471 20.28 -12.38 -12.29
CA PRO A 471 21.71 -12.17 -12.26
C PRO A 471 22.14 -10.98 -13.13
N THR A 472 23.27 -10.35 -12.78
CA THR A 472 23.90 -9.33 -13.60
C THR A 472 24.63 -9.97 -14.81
N PRO A 473 24.73 -9.30 -15.96
CA PRO A 473 25.58 -9.74 -17.05
C PRO A 473 27.04 -9.92 -16.59
N GLY A 474 27.68 -11.01 -16.99
CA GLY A 474 29.03 -11.34 -16.57
C GLY A 474 29.14 -11.97 -15.18
N SER A 475 28.01 -12.21 -14.51
CA SER A 475 27.97 -13.11 -13.35
C SER A 475 28.31 -14.55 -13.77
N PRO A 476 28.86 -15.36 -12.86
CA PRO A 476 28.93 -16.81 -13.08
C PRO A 476 27.58 -17.38 -13.53
N PRO A 477 27.51 -18.50 -14.23
CA PRO A 477 26.26 -19.11 -14.65
C PRO A 477 25.36 -19.36 -13.44
N ALA A 478 24.36 -18.50 -13.24
CA ALA A 478 23.40 -18.54 -12.14
C ALA A 478 22.04 -18.07 -12.66
N LEU A 479 20.97 -18.63 -12.13
CA LEU A 479 19.60 -18.17 -12.38
C LEU A 479 19.16 -17.08 -11.39
N LEU A 480 19.81 -17.01 -10.24
CA LEU A 480 19.60 -16.00 -9.19
C LEU A 480 20.83 -15.12 -9.03
N ASN A 481 20.60 -13.84 -8.74
CA ASN A 481 21.67 -12.89 -8.47
C ASN A 481 22.43 -13.29 -7.18
N PRO A 482 23.70 -13.72 -7.27
CA PRO A 482 24.47 -14.17 -6.11
C PRO A 482 24.81 -13.03 -5.15
N LEU A 483 24.78 -11.76 -5.62
CA LEU A 483 25.19 -10.58 -4.86
C LEU A 483 24.10 -10.06 -3.93
N LEU A 484 22.85 -10.52 -4.09
CA LEU A 484 21.74 -10.02 -3.27
C LEU A 484 21.64 -10.75 -1.94
N ASN A 485 21.51 -9.94 -0.89
CA ASN A 485 21.16 -10.35 0.45
C ASN A 485 19.87 -9.66 0.87
N PRO A 486 19.13 -10.20 1.84
CA PRO A 486 17.95 -9.52 2.36
C PRO A 486 18.36 -8.23 3.06
N ILE A 487 17.52 -7.21 2.92
CA ILE A 487 17.64 -5.99 3.69
C ILE A 487 17.27 -6.31 5.14
N LEU A 488 18.12 -5.93 6.07
CA LEU A 488 17.89 -6.06 7.50
C LEU A 488 17.74 -4.66 8.10
N SER A 489 16.65 -4.43 8.83
CA SER A 489 16.40 -3.15 9.46
C SER A 489 16.24 -3.27 10.96
N THR A 490 16.59 -2.18 11.67
CA THR A 490 16.24 -1.96 13.08
C THR A 490 15.64 -0.56 13.16
N THR A 491 14.39 -0.49 13.59
CA THR A 491 13.63 0.75 13.74
C THR A 491 13.50 1.11 15.20
N TYR A 492 13.86 2.33 15.55
CA TYR A 492 13.59 2.99 16.83
C TYR A 492 12.58 4.10 16.56
N GLU A 493 11.52 4.15 17.33
CA GLU A 493 10.44 5.10 17.14
C GLU A 493 9.89 5.58 18.48
N MET A 494 9.57 6.87 18.54
CA MET A 494 8.77 7.46 19.61
C MET A 494 7.71 8.38 19.03
N GLY A 495 6.58 8.51 19.70
CA GLY A 495 5.53 9.37 19.21
C GLY A 495 4.55 9.82 20.29
N PHE A 496 3.71 10.76 19.89
CA PHE A 496 2.71 11.41 20.72
C PHE A 496 1.40 11.50 19.95
N LYS A 497 0.30 11.08 20.56
CA LYS A 497 -1.00 11.00 19.90
C LYS A 497 -2.06 11.71 20.71
N GLY A 498 -2.98 12.38 20.00
CA GLY A 498 -4.19 12.94 20.56
C GLY A 498 -5.42 12.47 19.77
N ALA A 499 -6.36 11.82 20.44
CA ALA A 499 -7.67 11.51 19.87
C ALA A 499 -8.48 12.79 19.66
N PRO A 500 -9.50 12.79 18.77
CA PRO A 500 -10.34 13.96 18.59
C PRO A 500 -10.97 14.41 19.91
N ALA A 501 -10.61 15.59 20.38
CA ALA A 501 -11.06 16.15 21.63
C ALA A 501 -11.30 17.66 21.48
N ALA A 502 -12.33 18.16 22.16
CA ALA A 502 -12.59 19.60 22.23
C ALA A 502 -11.47 20.31 23.00
N VAL A 503 -11.07 21.49 22.53
CA VAL A 503 -10.08 22.34 23.20
C VAL A 503 -10.79 23.22 24.24
N GLY A 504 -10.79 22.79 25.48
CA GLY A 504 -11.51 23.46 26.57
C GLY A 504 -13.01 23.53 26.31
N SER A 505 -13.62 24.68 26.53
CA SER A 505 -15.03 24.98 26.21
C SER A 505 -15.20 25.49 24.78
N SER A 506 -14.16 25.44 23.95
CA SER A 506 -14.19 25.98 22.58
C SER A 506 -14.97 25.08 21.61
N ALA A 507 -15.44 25.69 20.53
CA ALA A 507 -16.06 24.99 19.41
C ALA A 507 -15.06 24.25 18.51
N LEU A 508 -13.80 24.14 18.92
CA LEU A 508 -12.68 23.54 18.18
C LEU A 508 -12.39 22.11 18.69
N THR A 509 -12.40 21.14 17.80
CA THR A 509 -11.92 19.77 18.06
C THR A 509 -10.58 19.57 17.35
N LEU A 510 -9.59 19.07 18.10
CA LEU A 510 -8.25 18.77 17.57
C LEU A 510 -7.95 17.29 17.70
N ASN A 511 -7.23 16.76 16.71
CA ASN A 511 -6.52 15.49 16.78
C ASN A 511 -5.12 15.65 16.20
N TYR A 512 -4.19 14.84 16.69
CA TYR A 512 -2.82 14.89 16.20
C TYR A 512 -2.10 13.54 16.37
N ASP A 513 -1.07 13.38 15.56
CA ASP A 513 -0.15 12.25 15.56
C ASP A 513 1.25 12.79 15.23
N VAL A 514 2.20 12.59 16.13
CA VAL A 514 3.60 12.98 15.92
C VAL A 514 4.47 11.76 16.12
N ALA A 515 5.38 11.49 15.21
CA ALA A 515 6.34 10.40 15.31
C ALA A 515 7.75 10.87 14.96
N LEU A 516 8.72 10.43 15.74
CA LEU A 516 10.15 10.56 15.46
C LEU A 516 10.71 9.16 15.26
N TYR A 517 11.53 8.95 14.23
CA TYR A 517 12.11 7.65 13.95
C TYR A 517 13.58 7.72 13.55
N ASN A 518 14.30 6.64 13.87
CA ASN A 518 15.62 6.33 13.35
C ASN A 518 15.63 4.87 12.91
N ILE A 519 16.00 4.62 11.66
CA ILE A 519 16.02 3.31 11.06
C ILE A 519 17.45 3.02 10.56
N GLU A 520 18.06 1.99 11.10
CA GLU A 520 19.34 1.47 10.64
C GLU A 520 19.11 0.32 9.68
N ILE A 521 19.77 0.36 8.52
CA ILE A 521 19.58 -0.59 7.44
C ILE A 521 20.94 -1.19 7.07
N LYS A 522 20.95 -2.53 6.93
CA LYS A 522 22.05 -3.30 6.34
C LYS A 522 21.58 -3.90 5.03
N ASN A 523 22.47 -4.01 4.07
CA ASN A 523 22.20 -4.57 2.75
C ASN A 523 21.10 -3.82 1.98
N GLU A 524 21.11 -2.50 2.01
CA GLU A 524 20.16 -1.68 1.21
C GLU A 524 20.26 -2.09 -0.27
N ILE A 525 19.14 -2.52 -0.86
CA ILE A 525 19.09 -2.89 -2.27
C ILE A 525 18.91 -1.65 -3.12
N VAL A 526 19.81 -1.45 -4.07
CA VAL A 526 19.87 -0.27 -4.92
C VAL A 526 19.70 -0.68 -6.38
N PRO A 527 18.81 -0.03 -7.14
CA PRO A 527 18.71 -0.24 -8.57
C PRO A 527 19.95 0.35 -9.27
N TYR A 528 20.44 -0.35 -10.28
CA TYR A 528 21.58 0.05 -11.08
C TYR A 528 21.23 -0.01 -12.56
N ASN A 529 21.81 0.88 -13.37
CA ASN A 529 21.61 0.95 -14.81
C ASN A 529 20.11 1.02 -15.19
N GLY A 530 19.38 2.03 -14.67
CA GLY A 530 17.96 2.23 -14.91
C GLY A 530 17.06 1.12 -14.34
N GLY A 531 17.52 0.41 -13.29
CA GLY A 531 16.80 -0.71 -12.69
C GLY A 531 16.92 -2.04 -13.44
N ARG A 532 17.92 -2.15 -14.33
CA ARG A 532 18.20 -3.42 -15.02
C ARG A 532 18.85 -4.43 -14.11
N TYR A 533 19.62 -3.96 -13.16
CA TYR A 533 20.33 -4.77 -12.17
C TYR A 533 20.14 -4.19 -10.79
N TYR A 534 20.39 -5.01 -9.79
CA TYR A 534 20.29 -4.61 -8.40
C TYR A 534 21.52 -5.06 -7.64
N LEU A 535 21.99 -4.20 -6.77
CA LEU A 535 23.13 -4.40 -5.91
C LEU A 535 22.75 -4.19 -4.46
N THR A 536 23.61 -4.59 -3.57
CA THR A 536 23.45 -4.37 -2.14
C THR A 536 24.44 -3.30 -1.67
N ALA A 537 23.95 -2.15 -1.21
CA ALA A 537 24.74 -1.20 -0.43
C ALA A 537 24.93 -1.73 0.99
N ALA A 538 26.11 -1.50 1.59
CA ALA A 538 26.43 -2.15 2.85
C ALA A 538 25.58 -1.63 4.01
N LYS A 539 25.42 -0.31 4.16
CA LYS A 539 24.64 0.32 5.24
C LYS A 539 23.97 1.61 4.79
N ALA A 540 22.76 1.83 5.28
CA ALA A 540 22.04 3.10 5.17
C ALA A 540 21.37 3.47 6.49
N ARG A 541 21.02 4.76 6.65
CA ARG A 541 20.26 5.27 7.78
C ARG A 541 19.14 6.17 7.29
N ARG A 542 17.96 6.03 7.89
CA ARG A 542 16.81 6.87 7.64
C ARG A 542 16.31 7.46 8.96
N GLN A 543 16.25 8.78 9.04
CA GLN A 543 15.81 9.51 10.22
C GLN A 543 14.73 10.49 9.80
N GLY A 544 13.72 10.69 10.62
CA GLY A 544 12.70 11.68 10.29
C GLY A 544 11.74 11.99 11.42
N ALA A 545 10.97 13.04 11.15
CA ALA A 545 9.85 13.50 11.94
C ALA A 545 8.59 13.52 11.06
N GLU A 546 7.50 13.06 11.62
CA GLU A 546 6.17 12.99 10.99
C GLU A 546 5.18 13.73 11.88
N ILE A 547 4.33 14.55 11.28
CA ILE A 547 3.30 15.31 11.98
C ILE A 547 2.00 15.20 11.20
N GLY A 548 0.97 14.65 11.83
CA GLY A 548 -0.41 14.67 11.39
C GLY A 548 -1.23 15.56 12.30
N LEU A 549 -1.99 16.49 11.74
CA LEU A 549 -2.89 17.37 12.46
C LEU A 549 -4.26 17.39 11.81
N GLY A 550 -5.30 17.36 12.61
CA GLY A 550 -6.66 17.58 12.18
C GLY A 550 -7.37 18.54 13.12
N ALA A 551 -8.05 19.53 12.57
CA ALA A 551 -8.83 20.50 13.31
C ALA A 551 -10.22 20.62 12.68
N THR A 552 -11.27 20.67 13.49
CA THR A 552 -12.63 20.86 13.01
C THR A 552 -13.39 21.77 13.99
N THR A 553 -14.15 22.73 13.47
CA THR A 553 -15.00 23.60 14.28
C THR A 553 -16.47 23.21 14.14
N THR A 554 -17.30 23.57 15.12
CA THR A 554 -18.76 23.41 15.05
C THR A 554 -19.40 24.24 13.94
N ALA A 555 -18.74 25.32 13.49
CA ALA A 555 -19.13 26.12 12.34
C ALA A 555 -18.90 25.43 10.99
N GLY A 556 -18.21 24.25 10.97
CA GLY A 556 -17.94 23.49 9.76
C GLY A 556 -16.64 23.86 9.05
N VAL A 557 -15.79 24.70 9.66
CA VAL A 557 -14.41 24.90 9.20
C VAL A 557 -13.56 23.73 9.64
N PHE A 558 -12.69 23.25 8.75
CA PHE A 558 -11.71 22.23 9.09
C PHE A 558 -10.34 22.55 8.47
N ALA A 559 -9.32 22.00 9.07
CA ALA A 559 -7.96 22.02 8.55
C ALA A 559 -7.29 20.67 8.81
N ASN A 560 -6.49 20.20 7.85
CA ASN A 560 -5.68 19.00 7.97
C ASN A 560 -4.25 19.33 7.54
N ALA A 561 -3.27 18.72 8.19
CA ALA A 561 -1.88 18.78 7.80
C ALA A 561 -1.23 17.40 7.91
N ALA A 562 -0.42 17.04 6.95
CA ALA A 562 0.48 15.90 6.97
C ALA A 562 1.86 16.37 6.54
N ILE A 563 2.82 16.32 7.46
CA ILE A 563 4.18 16.81 7.23
C ILE A 563 5.16 15.69 7.52
N THR A 564 6.12 15.52 6.65
CA THR A 564 7.24 14.59 6.80
C THR A 564 8.53 15.33 6.52
N MET A 565 9.46 15.26 7.44
CA MET A 565 10.83 15.72 7.27
C MET A 565 11.76 14.54 7.49
N SER A 566 12.64 14.25 6.54
CA SER A 566 13.51 13.09 6.63
C SER A 566 14.91 13.35 6.11
N LYS A 567 15.87 12.64 6.67
CA LYS A 567 17.26 12.59 6.21
C LYS A 567 17.63 11.13 6.00
N ASN A 568 17.87 10.77 4.75
CA ASN A 568 18.13 9.41 4.33
C ASN A 568 19.51 9.37 3.67
N ARG A 569 20.46 8.60 4.24
CA ARG A 569 21.84 8.56 3.74
C ARG A 569 22.39 7.15 3.68
N TYR A 570 23.21 6.91 2.67
CA TYR A 570 24.12 5.76 2.67
C TYR A 570 25.25 6.03 3.68
N LEU A 571 25.49 5.10 4.59
CA LEU A 571 26.60 5.20 5.56
C LEU A 571 27.86 4.53 5.03
N ASN A 572 27.69 3.48 4.24
CA ASN A 572 28.77 2.77 3.57
C ASN A 572 28.21 2.21 2.25
N TYR A 573 28.64 2.77 1.14
CA TYR A 573 28.23 2.32 -0.19
C TYR A 573 29.36 2.50 -1.18
N VAL A 574 30.10 1.41 -1.39
CA VAL A 574 31.19 1.34 -2.38
C VAL A 574 30.80 0.35 -3.47
N VAL A 575 30.80 0.82 -4.70
CA VAL A 575 30.59 0.01 -5.91
C VAL A 575 31.94 -0.35 -6.50
N ASP A 576 32.25 -1.63 -6.59
CA ASP A 576 33.47 -2.14 -7.20
C ASP A 576 33.10 -2.95 -8.45
N SER A 577 33.56 -2.48 -9.60
CA SER A 577 33.23 -3.10 -10.88
C SER A 577 33.84 -4.51 -11.03
N ALA A 578 34.93 -4.82 -10.34
CA ALA A 578 35.49 -6.17 -10.34
C ALA A 578 34.57 -7.18 -9.63
N VAL A 579 33.80 -6.75 -8.64
CA VAL A 579 32.81 -7.58 -7.96
C VAL A 579 31.54 -7.76 -8.80
N ILE A 580 31.13 -6.70 -9.51
CA ILE A 580 29.87 -6.70 -10.29
C ILE A 580 30.05 -7.40 -11.65
N PHE A 581 31.22 -7.23 -12.27
CA PHE A 581 31.57 -7.75 -13.59
C PHE A 581 32.86 -8.55 -13.52
N PRO A 582 32.93 -9.65 -12.78
CA PRO A 582 34.19 -10.36 -12.50
C PRO A 582 34.83 -10.94 -13.75
N THR A 583 34.08 -11.13 -14.83
CA THR A 583 34.59 -11.68 -16.11
C THR A 583 34.88 -10.62 -17.17
N ASP A 584 34.66 -9.32 -16.90
CA ASP A 584 34.90 -8.22 -17.83
C ASP A 584 36.19 -7.48 -17.45
N PRO A 585 37.35 -7.75 -18.12
CA PRO A 585 38.60 -7.12 -17.78
C PRO A 585 38.62 -5.60 -18.05
N THR A 586 37.72 -5.10 -18.91
CA THR A 586 37.61 -3.65 -19.21
C THR A 586 37.05 -2.86 -18.04
N LYS A 587 36.39 -3.55 -17.13
CA LYS A 587 35.80 -2.99 -15.89
C LYS A 587 36.73 -3.08 -14.69
N ALA A 588 37.82 -3.84 -14.78
CA ALA A 588 38.72 -4.07 -13.65
C ALA A 588 39.25 -2.74 -13.08
N GLY A 589 39.28 -2.66 -11.75
CA GLY A 589 39.86 -1.52 -11.02
C GLY A 589 38.98 -0.25 -11.01
N LYS A 590 37.77 -0.26 -11.56
CA LYS A 590 36.84 0.85 -11.46
C LYS A 590 36.09 0.78 -10.16
N ARG A 591 36.20 1.81 -9.33
CA ARG A 591 35.56 1.89 -8.03
C ARG A 591 34.88 3.24 -7.84
N ALA A 592 33.68 3.25 -7.26
CA ALA A 592 32.97 4.46 -6.89
C ALA A 592 32.55 4.37 -5.43
N ASP A 593 32.74 5.45 -4.67
CA ASP A 593 32.31 5.56 -3.28
C ASP A 593 31.16 6.57 -3.19
N TYR A 594 29.97 6.09 -2.86
CA TYR A 594 28.76 6.87 -2.66
C TYR A 594 28.39 7.00 -1.18
N SER A 595 29.31 6.69 -0.27
CA SER A 595 29.12 6.84 1.17
C SER A 595 28.82 8.30 1.51
N ASN A 596 27.92 8.52 2.46
CA ASN A 596 27.36 9.81 2.88
C ASN A 596 26.45 10.53 1.85
N ASN A 597 26.27 10.00 0.64
CA ASN A 597 25.29 10.52 -0.30
C ASN A 597 23.85 10.27 0.20
N GLU A 598 22.92 11.07 -0.29
CA GLU A 598 21.49 10.89 -0.04
C GLU A 598 20.95 9.66 -0.76
N VAL A 599 20.06 8.93 -0.10
CA VAL A 599 19.41 7.78 -0.69
C VAL A 599 18.47 8.25 -1.81
N VAL A 600 18.67 7.70 -3.00
CA VAL A 600 17.95 8.09 -4.21
C VAL A 600 16.44 7.89 -4.10
N GLY A 601 15.68 8.79 -4.75
CA GLY A 601 14.23 8.70 -4.89
C GLY A 601 13.43 9.12 -3.65
N VAL A 602 14.07 9.56 -2.56
CA VAL A 602 13.41 9.92 -1.31
C VAL A 602 13.59 11.42 -1.04
N PRO A 603 12.51 12.25 -1.19
CA PRO A 603 12.57 13.67 -0.84
C PRO A 603 12.80 13.88 0.65
N GLY A 604 13.59 14.91 1.00
CA GLY A 604 13.86 15.29 2.38
C GLY A 604 12.66 15.91 3.10
N ALA A 605 11.70 16.47 2.35
CA ALA A 605 10.48 17.06 2.89
C ALA A 605 9.28 16.73 2.03
N VAL A 606 8.16 16.38 2.66
CA VAL A 606 6.84 16.26 2.01
C VAL A 606 5.81 16.89 2.93
N ALA A 607 4.93 17.73 2.37
CA ALA A 607 3.89 18.37 3.15
C ALA A 607 2.58 18.42 2.35
N ASN A 608 1.48 18.15 3.04
CA ASN A 608 0.13 18.29 2.53
C ASN A 608 -0.67 19.11 3.54
N PHE A 609 -1.26 20.21 3.09
CA PHE A 609 -2.14 21.06 3.90
C PHE A 609 -3.48 21.16 3.18
N GLU A 610 -4.55 21.06 3.93
CA GLU A 610 -5.90 21.24 3.42
C GLU A 610 -6.72 22.06 4.41
N VAL A 611 -7.44 23.04 3.92
CA VAL A 611 -8.40 23.84 4.68
C VAL A 611 -9.70 23.94 3.90
N GLY A 612 -10.82 23.87 4.60
CA GLY A 612 -12.12 24.00 3.97
C GLY A 612 -13.21 24.42 4.94
N THR A 613 -14.36 24.76 4.36
CA THR A 613 -15.53 25.16 5.13
C THR A 613 -16.80 24.72 4.45
N SER A 614 -17.83 24.46 5.22
CA SER A 614 -19.20 24.34 4.72
C SER A 614 -19.80 25.72 4.48
N ILE A 615 -20.54 25.86 3.39
CA ILE A 615 -21.12 27.17 3.02
C ILE A 615 -22.24 27.53 4.00
N PRO A 616 -22.23 28.72 4.62
CA PRO A 616 -23.31 29.18 5.47
C PRO A 616 -24.64 29.20 4.71
N GLY A 617 -25.72 28.71 5.32
CA GLY A 617 -27.03 28.60 4.68
C GLY A 617 -27.20 27.35 3.81
N PHE A 618 -26.11 26.73 3.34
CA PHE A 618 -26.14 25.47 2.59
C PHE A 618 -25.01 24.52 3.04
N ARG A 619 -25.09 24.06 4.27
CA ARG A 619 -24.04 23.23 4.91
C ARG A 619 -23.71 21.91 4.20
N ALA A 620 -24.58 21.45 3.29
CA ALA A 620 -24.30 20.30 2.45
C ALA A 620 -23.14 20.58 1.45
N LEU A 621 -23.00 21.83 1.00
CA LEU A 621 -21.94 22.23 0.11
C LEU A 621 -20.70 22.67 0.91
N ARG A 622 -19.57 22.10 0.57
CA ARG A 622 -18.27 22.35 1.18
C ARG A 622 -17.28 22.76 0.11
N VAL A 623 -16.45 23.73 0.43
CA VAL A 623 -15.31 24.13 -0.41
C VAL A 623 -14.03 23.90 0.37
N ARG A 624 -13.01 23.33 -0.26
CA ARG A 624 -11.69 23.11 0.30
C ARG A 624 -10.59 23.49 -0.67
N GLY A 625 -9.52 24.05 -0.13
CA GLY A 625 -8.25 24.29 -0.82
C GLY A 625 -7.15 23.44 -0.21
N GLY A 626 -6.22 23.00 -1.00
CA GLY A 626 -5.09 22.19 -0.55
C GLY A 626 -3.78 22.60 -1.20
N ILE A 627 -2.70 22.38 -0.48
CA ILE A 627 -1.30 22.56 -0.92
C ILE A 627 -0.59 21.23 -0.78
N GLU A 628 0.02 20.75 -1.85
CA GLU A 628 0.91 19.58 -1.85
C GLU A 628 2.33 20.04 -2.16
N HIS A 629 3.27 19.76 -1.29
CA HIS A 629 4.69 20.07 -1.47
C HIS A 629 5.53 18.81 -1.43
N TYR A 630 6.40 18.66 -2.43
CA TYR A 630 7.44 17.63 -2.48
C TYR A 630 8.79 18.32 -2.61
N GLY A 631 9.70 18.03 -1.68
CA GLY A 631 11.08 18.51 -1.71
C GLY A 631 11.89 17.91 -2.84
N GLN A 632 13.03 18.51 -3.10
CA GLN A 632 14.04 17.99 -4.03
C GLN A 632 14.52 16.60 -3.57
N TYR A 633 14.88 15.75 -4.54
CA TYR A 633 15.57 14.48 -4.30
C TYR A 633 16.52 14.15 -5.46
N PHE A 634 17.41 13.19 -5.25
CA PHE A 634 18.32 12.73 -6.30
C PHE A 634 17.81 11.46 -6.98
N ALA A 635 18.07 11.37 -8.28
CA ALA A 635 17.72 10.21 -9.09
C ALA A 635 18.92 9.26 -9.33
N ASP A 636 20.14 9.64 -8.94
CA ASP A 636 21.34 8.80 -9.06
C ASP A 636 22.13 8.74 -7.75
N ASP A 637 22.83 7.64 -7.53
CA ASP A 637 23.61 7.39 -6.30
C ASP A 637 24.78 8.38 -6.13
N ALA A 638 25.27 8.97 -7.22
CA ALA A 638 26.29 10.02 -7.20
C ALA A 638 25.73 11.38 -6.73
N ASN A 639 24.40 11.53 -6.60
CA ASN A 639 23.71 12.76 -6.29
C ASN A 639 23.98 13.90 -7.29
N THR A 640 24.12 13.55 -8.58
CA THR A 640 24.36 14.49 -9.68
C THR A 640 23.10 14.81 -10.47
N VAL A 641 22.13 13.87 -10.52
CA VAL A 641 20.84 14.04 -11.20
C VAL A 641 19.79 14.44 -10.19
N SER A 642 19.48 15.72 -10.13
CA SER A 642 18.50 16.30 -9.19
C SER A 642 17.12 16.34 -9.82
N VAL A 643 16.10 15.96 -9.05
CA VAL A 643 14.67 16.19 -9.35
C VAL A 643 14.21 17.39 -8.55
N PRO A 644 13.79 18.49 -9.21
CA PRO A 644 13.42 19.73 -8.51
C PRO A 644 12.23 19.57 -7.59
N ALA A 645 12.22 20.35 -6.50
CA ALA A 645 11.06 20.48 -5.62
C ALA A 645 9.88 21.14 -6.35
N TYR A 646 8.66 20.75 -5.96
CA TYR A 646 7.47 21.38 -6.48
C TYR A 646 6.38 21.55 -5.42
N THR A 647 5.48 22.51 -5.69
CA THR A 647 4.30 22.77 -4.87
C THR A 647 3.10 22.92 -5.81
N LEU A 648 2.03 22.18 -5.51
CA LEU A 648 0.77 22.21 -6.26
C LEU A 648 -0.34 22.77 -5.38
N LEU A 649 -1.23 23.54 -6.01
CA LEU A 649 -2.46 24.05 -5.40
C LEU A 649 -3.66 23.27 -5.96
N ASN A 650 -4.55 22.83 -5.09
CA ASN A 650 -5.74 22.08 -5.44
C ASN A 650 -6.97 22.72 -4.80
N VAL A 651 -8.10 22.75 -5.53
CA VAL A 651 -9.38 23.26 -5.02
C VAL A 651 -10.48 22.26 -5.35
N THR A 652 -11.35 22.00 -4.38
CA THR A 652 -12.52 21.11 -4.57
C THR A 652 -13.77 21.75 -3.95
N ALA A 653 -14.85 21.75 -4.68
CA ALA A 653 -16.20 22.00 -4.17
C ALA A 653 -16.97 20.68 -4.16
N GLU A 654 -17.54 20.33 -3.03
CA GLU A 654 -18.17 19.02 -2.84
C GLU A 654 -19.53 19.13 -2.13
N LEU A 655 -20.50 18.39 -2.62
CA LEU A 655 -21.74 18.14 -1.95
C LEU A 655 -21.53 16.91 -1.02
N ARG A 656 -21.10 17.17 0.22
CA ARG A 656 -20.67 16.14 1.16
C ARG A 656 -21.85 15.32 1.72
N ASN A 657 -22.90 16.02 2.12
CA ASN A 657 -24.11 15.36 2.60
C ASN A 657 -25.05 15.20 1.40
N PRO A 658 -25.55 13.99 1.11
CA PRO A 658 -26.44 13.82 -0.02
C PRO A 658 -27.70 14.63 0.18
N ILE A 659 -28.17 15.26 -0.90
CA ILE A 659 -29.51 15.84 -0.95
C ILE A 659 -30.46 14.66 -1.12
N VAL A 660 -31.10 14.24 -0.03
CA VAL A 660 -32.03 13.11 -0.02
C VAL A 660 -33.40 13.55 -0.53
N ARG A 661 -33.95 12.81 -1.51
CA ARG A 661 -35.31 12.95 -1.98
C ARG A 661 -36.21 11.87 -1.42
N ALA A 662 -37.50 11.86 -1.81
CA ALA A 662 -38.44 10.81 -1.41
C ALA A 662 -37.86 9.40 -1.68
N ASN A 663 -38.22 8.42 -0.85
CA ASN A 663 -37.78 7.02 -0.93
C ASN A 663 -36.30 6.76 -0.61
N GLY A 664 -35.60 7.69 0.05
CA GLY A 664 -34.20 7.51 0.47
C GLY A 664 -33.17 7.62 -0.66
N TRP A 665 -33.56 8.04 -1.86
CA TRP A 665 -32.63 8.37 -2.93
C TRP A 665 -32.03 9.75 -2.71
N GLY A 666 -30.73 9.87 -2.95
CA GLY A 666 -29.98 11.11 -2.78
C GLY A 666 -29.00 11.34 -3.91
N VAL A 667 -28.56 12.58 -4.00
CA VAL A 667 -27.54 13.05 -4.94
C VAL A 667 -26.40 13.66 -4.14
N ARG A 668 -25.17 13.31 -4.48
CA ARG A 668 -23.94 13.99 -4.05
C ARG A 668 -23.00 14.17 -5.23
N GLY A 669 -21.95 14.92 -5.07
CA GLY A 669 -20.97 15.10 -6.16
C GLY A 669 -19.86 16.05 -5.78
N PHE A 670 -18.93 16.22 -6.69
CA PHE A 670 -17.85 17.19 -6.53
C PHE A 670 -17.36 17.74 -7.87
N VAL A 671 -16.75 18.89 -7.79
CA VAL A 671 -15.90 19.47 -8.83
C VAL A 671 -14.54 19.72 -8.20
N SER A 672 -13.49 19.17 -8.78
CA SER A 672 -12.11 19.31 -8.30
C SER A 672 -11.22 19.84 -9.40
N VAL A 673 -10.35 20.78 -9.03
CA VAL A 673 -9.28 21.30 -9.89
C VAL A 673 -7.96 21.00 -9.20
N ARG A 674 -7.17 20.12 -9.78
CA ARG A 674 -5.79 19.82 -9.34
C ARG A 674 -4.80 20.66 -10.15
N ASN A 675 -3.70 21.03 -9.50
CA ASN A 675 -2.66 21.88 -10.07
C ASN A 675 -3.24 23.16 -10.67
N VAL A 676 -3.96 23.94 -9.86
CA VAL A 676 -4.68 25.16 -10.27
C VAL A 676 -3.77 26.14 -11.03
N ALA A 677 -2.50 26.24 -10.61
CA ALA A 677 -1.51 27.13 -11.23
C ALA A 677 -0.94 26.59 -12.55
N ASP A 678 -1.34 25.39 -12.99
CA ASP A 678 -0.82 24.70 -14.20
C ASP A 678 0.70 24.58 -14.23
N LYS A 679 1.30 24.32 -13.07
CA LYS A 679 2.74 24.22 -12.92
C LYS A 679 3.26 22.95 -13.60
N LEU A 680 4.27 23.09 -14.47
CA LEU A 680 5.06 21.96 -14.94
C LEU A 680 5.95 21.43 -13.80
N PHE A 681 5.91 20.14 -13.56
CA PHE A 681 6.70 19.48 -12.53
C PHE A 681 7.08 18.05 -12.95
N ILE A 682 8.08 17.49 -12.30
CA ILE A 682 8.48 16.10 -12.50
C ILE A 682 7.73 15.24 -11.46
N GLY A 683 6.79 14.43 -11.93
CA GLY A 683 5.96 13.58 -11.07
C GLY A 683 6.70 12.34 -10.56
N SER A 684 7.59 11.77 -11.39
CA SER A 684 8.46 10.66 -11.02
C SER A 684 9.78 10.69 -11.77
N ALA A 685 10.76 9.92 -11.32
CA ALA A 685 12.03 9.79 -12.00
C ALA A 685 12.54 8.35 -12.02
N PHE A 686 13.25 7.98 -13.06
CA PHE A 686 14.01 6.74 -13.15
C PHE A 686 15.28 6.85 -12.31
N LEU A 687 15.51 5.84 -11.47
CA LEU A 687 16.69 5.82 -10.61
C LEU A 687 17.90 5.21 -11.32
N ASN A 688 19.06 5.84 -11.11
CA ASN A 688 20.30 5.51 -11.82
C ASN A 688 20.03 5.36 -13.32
N PRO A 689 19.55 6.43 -13.98
CA PRO A 689 19.00 6.38 -15.33
C PRO A 689 20.04 6.05 -16.39
N ASP A 690 19.55 5.60 -17.55
CA ASP A 690 20.36 5.57 -18.77
C ASP A 690 20.65 7.00 -19.26
N PHE A 691 21.72 7.13 -20.04
CA PHE A 691 22.10 8.40 -20.66
C PHE A 691 21.82 8.37 -22.17
N VAL A 692 21.33 9.49 -22.69
CA VAL A 692 21.23 9.77 -24.11
C VAL A 692 22.33 10.79 -24.45
N GLY A 693 23.43 10.33 -25.00
CA GLY A 693 24.69 11.10 -25.04
C GLY A 693 25.18 11.38 -23.62
N ALA A 694 25.33 12.64 -23.25
CA ALA A 694 25.74 13.06 -21.91
C ALA A 694 24.52 13.37 -20.98
N ALA A 695 23.28 13.30 -21.46
CA ALA A 695 22.08 13.70 -20.71
C ALA A 695 21.38 12.49 -20.08
N PRO A 696 21.04 12.52 -18.77
CA PRO A 696 20.28 11.45 -18.13
C PRO A 696 18.82 11.45 -18.63
N ALA A 697 18.34 10.29 -19.07
CA ALA A 697 16.94 10.07 -19.41
C ALA A 697 16.20 9.61 -18.14
N ALA A 698 15.90 10.55 -17.27
CA ALA A 698 15.38 10.28 -15.93
C ALA A 698 13.93 10.72 -15.72
N PHE A 699 13.45 11.75 -16.41
CA PHE A 699 12.31 12.54 -15.95
C PHE A 699 10.98 12.10 -16.56
N GLU A 700 9.96 11.99 -15.71
CA GLU A 700 8.56 11.79 -16.11
C GLU A 700 7.74 12.98 -15.63
N PRO A 701 7.34 13.89 -16.56
CA PRO A 701 6.51 15.03 -16.21
C PRO A 701 5.18 14.60 -15.60
N GLY A 702 4.77 15.29 -14.52
CA GLY A 702 3.51 15.06 -13.82
C GLY A 702 2.30 15.68 -14.52
N LEU A 703 1.11 15.36 -14.03
CA LEU A 703 -0.16 15.78 -14.64
C LEU A 703 -0.36 17.31 -14.55
N PRO A 704 -0.61 18.03 -15.65
CA PRO A 704 -0.90 19.46 -15.64
C PRO A 704 -2.25 19.74 -14.96
N ARG A 705 -2.71 21.01 -15.00
CA ARG A 705 -4.01 21.36 -14.44
C ARG A 705 -5.10 20.45 -14.98
N THR A 706 -5.85 19.84 -14.06
CA THR A 706 -6.88 18.85 -14.40
C THR A 706 -8.15 19.15 -13.63
N VAL A 707 -9.25 19.26 -14.37
CA VAL A 707 -10.59 19.40 -13.81
C VAL A 707 -11.24 18.02 -13.80
N THR A 708 -11.92 17.68 -12.71
CA THR A 708 -12.68 16.43 -12.57
C THR A 708 -14.04 16.73 -11.96
N VAL A 709 -15.08 16.12 -12.50
CA VAL A 709 -16.48 16.27 -12.06
C VAL A 709 -17.06 14.91 -11.78
N SER A 710 -17.78 14.79 -10.68
CA SER A 710 -18.54 13.58 -10.31
C SER A 710 -19.95 13.94 -9.85
N VAL A 711 -20.90 13.13 -10.23
CA VAL A 711 -22.27 13.15 -9.69
C VAL A 711 -22.63 11.73 -9.30
N SER A 712 -22.89 11.51 -8.01
CA SER A 712 -23.32 10.20 -7.50
C SER A 712 -24.81 10.22 -7.22
N LEU A 713 -25.49 9.15 -7.63
CA LEU A 713 -26.92 8.96 -7.44
C LEU A 713 -27.17 7.60 -6.80
N GLY A 714 -28.06 7.54 -5.82
CA GLY A 714 -28.43 6.25 -5.21
C GLY A 714 -29.07 6.40 -3.84
N ARG A 715 -29.24 5.26 -3.18
CA ARG A 715 -29.46 5.19 -1.72
C ARG A 715 -28.08 5.33 -1.07
N LEU A 716 -27.71 6.57 -0.80
CA LEU A 716 -26.38 6.93 -0.30
C LEU A 716 -26.33 6.86 1.23
N ARG A 717 -25.16 6.54 1.77
CA ARG A 717 -24.89 6.65 3.22
C ARG A 717 -24.70 8.10 3.64
#